data_e1cfcb37814b104e53a33559275a5e87
#
_entry.id   e1cfcb37814b104e53a33559275a5e87
#
_cell.length_a   1.000
_cell.length_b   1.000
_cell.length_c   1.000
_cell.angle_alpha   90.00
_cell.angle_beta   90.00
_cell.angle_gamma   90.00
#
_symmetry.space_group_name_H-M   'P 1'
#
loop_
_entity.id
_entity.type
_entity.pdbx_description
1 polymer ?
#
loop_
_entity_poly.entity_id
_entity_poly.type
_entity_poly.pdbx_seq_one_letter_code
_entity_poly.pdbx_strand_id
1 'polypeptide(L)'
;MEPISILLIGLSIGAGGALSYNLYHAKNALQGVTDRTLVLSESQGAHAKQTTDALVALQKKMDQYDALIRALRATQPEVDHGIRAHQAIALLEQGDVSPTTTQDAIDAVCSSISLQNVNVDLSPMQSEMASRLFAVLDQQGHTLTTLNLDGQRALQVGLCSLHLHNLTWAENAFGSAHQHLPGNDVVLKGLEKIAILKADDVLRLHWLEAQLRLDPDNPELLRTHAHILVQQGDENAEKDVRRLEALGLDTPADRSLLAGLRHRAGSSNEAIDAIEQALAEDNKKPDYWLQYAQLLHEADEVERALEAVDSCLNLDRQVGDAWALRAKLLSTKSGREKEALKAATHAVALDCGGAELIVLKADLLTETGDVMQAETSLEKAIEKYPMDAELRSIVATRRIAEGRIEVAQALLDNTPATIDHPELHIVEGRLHLARADRLRDGTGETDQILLGSAIKSFEAALELNRELGVAWLGLARTQRLMRNLDEAGESLTRARRLLGETDSPCSIEAALLAIDNNDIHAASRYIDAAEILGSSEAIAYVRGNIAAKSGDYARAVAMYTDTLKQNPKHIRARLNRVSCYLGLNQALEAKEDADVLLSLAPDLKVAIFARGDAQTRLAEWEGAKEDLLVVLEDAPHHYKALTKLAACYLALDRPERAEGPINEALRLAPDFAEAWNQRGLLYLAWEKIEAALSDFEAAVRADGSHLQAREQAAAIHHNFDNLEQAMAGWRGVLALDPNHAVARRRLQQCEQLLSTT
;
A
#
# COMPACT_ATOMS: atom_id res chain seq x y z
N MET A 1 -50.55 24.00 48.59
CA MET A 1 -50.64 22.86 49.54
C MET A 1 -50.41 21.47 48.90
N GLU A 2 -50.24 21.36 47.58
CA GLU A 2 -50.07 20.09 46.91
C GLU A 2 -48.62 19.47 46.87
N PRO A 3 -47.53 20.19 47.06
CA PRO A 3 -46.22 19.56 47.04
C PRO A 3 -45.92 18.68 48.26
N ILE A 4 -46.65 18.84 49.37
CA ILE A 4 -46.37 18.13 50.64
C ILE A 4 -47.03 16.75 50.67
N SER A 5 -48.12 16.58 49.95
CA SER A 5 -48.82 15.30 49.86
C SER A 5 -48.12 14.28 48.99
N ILE A 6 -47.34 14.71 47.98
CA ILE A 6 -46.54 13.86 47.09
C ILE A 6 -45.30 13.35 47.79
N LEU A 7 -44.75 14.13 48.75
CA LEU A 7 -43.56 13.72 49.55
C LEU A 7 -43.87 12.61 50.57
N LEU A 8 -45.15 12.45 50.97
CA LEU A 8 -45.60 11.45 51.95
C LEU A 8 -45.97 10.08 51.34
N ILE A 9 -46.22 9.98 50.05
CA ILE A 9 -46.64 8.74 49.36
C ILE A 9 -45.43 7.94 48.88
N GLY A 10 -44.22 8.53 48.79
CA GLY A 10 -42.96 7.83 48.44
C GLY A 10 -42.32 7.06 49.58
N LEU A 11 -42.97 6.88 50.72
CA LEU A 11 -42.40 6.45 52.00
C LEU A 11 -42.49 4.94 52.30
N SER A 12 -42.55 4.11 51.29
CA SER A 12 -42.32 2.68 51.53
C SER A 12 -41.22 2.19 50.59
N ILE A 13 -40.16 1.69 51.22
CA ILE A 13 -39.05 0.94 50.64
C ILE A 13 -37.74 1.73 50.50
N GLY A 14 -36.91 1.63 51.54
CA GLY A 14 -35.46 1.37 51.33
C GLY A 14 -34.51 2.55 51.20
N ALA A 15 -34.82 3.80 51.67
CA ALA A 15 -33.80 4.87 51.53
C ALA A 15 -33.88 5.89 52.67
N GLY A 16 -33.43 5.56 53.87
CA GLY A 16 -33.30 6.51 55.00
C GLY A 16 -32.42 7.75 54.66
N GLY A 17 -31.43 7.59 53.83
CA GLY A 17 -30.52 8.66 53.38
C GLY A 17 -31.18 9.67 52.45
N ALA A 18 -31.96 9.21 51.46
CA ALA A 18 -32.70 10.11 50.57
C ALA A 18 -33.79 10.91 51.25
N LEU A 19 -34.37 10.36 52.31
CA LEU A 19 -35.40 11.03 53.10
C LEU A 19 -34.83 12.21 53.89
N SER A 20 -33.71 12.03 54.52
CA SER A 20 -33.05 13.07 55.31
C SER A 20 -32.48 14.21 54.42
N TYR A 21 -31.96 13.86 53.26
CA TYR A 21 -31.50 14.81 52.26
C TYR A 21 -32.67 15.69 51.76
N ASN A 22 -33.80 15.06 51.40
CA ASN A 22 -34.99 15.80 50.96
C ASN A 22 -35.58 16.67 52.06
N LEU A 23 -35.56 16.21 53.32
CA LEU A 23 -35.99 16.97 54.47
C LEU A 23 -35.09 18.18 54.74
N TYR A 24 -33.77 18.03 54.62
CA TYR A 24 -32.80 19.11 54.75
C TYR A 24 -32.98 20.17 53.65
N HIS A 25 -33.15 19.77 52.41
CA HIS A 25 -33.45 20.68 51.27
C HIS A 25 -34.81 21.39 51.45
N ALA A 26 -35.81 20.68 51.90
CA ALA A 26 -37.10 21.27 52.21
C ALA A 26 -37.01 22.30 53.34
N LYS A 27 -36.18 22.04 54.37
CA LYS A 27 -35.90 23.00 55.43
C LYS A 27 -35.23 24.26 54.89
N ASN A 28 -34.15 24.12 54.11
CA ASN A 28 -33.39 25.26 53.56
C ASN A 28 -34.26 26.09 52.57
N ALA A 29 -35.09 25.42 51.76
CA ALA A 29 -36.02 26.13 50.91
C ALA A 29 -37.08 26.91 51.70
N LEU A 30 -37.56 26.34 52.80
CA LEU A 30 -38.46 27.03 53.76
C LEU A 30 -37.78 28.18 54.46
N GLN A 31 -36.50 28.04 54.86
CA GLN A 31 -35.70 29.11 55.43
C GLN A 31 -35.57 30.30 54.49
N GLY A 32 -35.20 30.02 53.19
CA GLY A 32 -35.13 31.08 52.18
C GLY A 32 -36.45 31.78 51.86
N VAL A 33 -37.60 31.06 52.02
CA VAL A 33 -38.93 31.66 51.96
C VAL A 33 -39.22 32.52 53.20
N THR A 34 -38.84 32.06 54.39
CA THR A 34 -39.00 32.80 55.66
C THR A 34 -38.20 34.11 55.64
N ASP A 35 -36.97 34.06 55.19
CA ASP A 35 -36.11 35.26 55.11
C ASP A 35 -36.62 36.28 54.09
N ARG A 36 -37.12 35.82 52.90
CA ARG A 36 -37.77 36.71 51.92
C ARG A 36 -39.08 37.30 52.43
N THR A 37 -39.86 36.53 53.19
CA THR A 37 -41.14 37.01 53.76
C THR A 37 -40.86 37.99 54.88
N LEU A 38 -39.81 37.86 55.66
CA LEU A 38 -39.37 38.80 56.69
C LEU A 38 -39.00 40.16 56.07
N VAL A 39 -38.19 40.13 55.00
CA VAL A 39 -37.78 41.34 54.26
C VAL A 39 -39.03 42.04 53.60
N LEU A 40 -40.00 41.27 53.12
CA LEU A 40 -41.25 41.81 52.56
C LEU A 40 -42.16 42.34 53.65
N SER A 41 -42.21 41.78 54.90
CA SER A 41 -43.03 42.27 56.01
C SER A 41 -42.51 43.56 56.60
N GLU A 42 -41.21 43.81 56.55
CA GLU A 42 -40.60 45.09 56.99
C GLU A 42 -40.91 46.23 55.99
N SER A 43 -41.24 45.90 54.71
CA SER A 43 -41.49 46.91 53.68
C SER A 43 -42.99 47.32 53.48
N GLN A 44 -43.96 46.56 54.02
CA GLN A 44 -45.40 46.83 53.81
C GLN A 44 -46.22 46.73 55.10
N GLY A 45 -46.44 47.84 55.77
CA GLY A 45 -47.14 47.98 57.08
C GLY A 45 -48.64 47.65 57.14
N ALA A 46 -49.28 46.97 56.19
CA ALA A 46 -50.74 46.76 56.16
C ALA A 46 -51.22 45.29 56.33
N HIS A 47 -50.31 44.27 56.29
CA HIS A 47 -50.70 42.86 56.49
C HIS A 47 -49.92 42.13 57.59
N ALA A 48 -49.46 42.83 58.56
CA ALA A 48 -48.60 42.35 59.63
C ALA A 48 -49.08 41.09 60.37
N LYS A 49 -50.42 40.98 60.59
CA LYS A 49 -50.99 39.88 61.36
C LYS A 49 -51.05 38.55 60.61
N GLN A 50 -51.36 38.55 59.33
CA GLN A 50 -51.37 37.33 58.51
C GLN A 50 -49.99 36.82 58.17
N THR A 51 -49.04 37.73 57.99
CA THR A 51 -47.62 37.38 57.78
C THR A 51 -46.97 36.83 59.01
N THR A 52 -47.32 37.35 60.19
CA THR A 52 -46.83 36.87 61.50
C THR A 52 -47.34 35.45 61.80
N ASP A 53 -48.61 35.19 61.54
CA ASP A 53 -49.21 33.86 61.72
C ASP A 53 -48.61 32.83 60.74
N ALA A 54 -48.33 33.24 59.49
CA ALA A 54 -47.67 32.41 58.50
C ALA A 54 -46.21 32.12 58.86
N LEU A 55 -45.50 33.12 59.39
CA LEU A 55 -44.09 32.95 59.89
C LEU A 55 -44.02 32.03 61.11
N VAL A 56 -44.99 32.15 62.04
CA VAL A 56 -45.05 31.23 63.21
C VAL A 56 -45.38 29.80 62.76
N ALA A 57 -46.24 29.64 61.79
CA ALA A 57 -46.55 28.32 61.23
C ALA A 57 -45.36 27.70 60.49
N LEU A 58 -44.60 28.52 59.75
CA LEU A 58 -43.34 28.11 59.09
C LEU A 58 -42.27 27.74 60.10
N GLN A 59 -42.10 28.56 61.16
CA GLN A 59 -41.17 28.29 62.25
C GLN A 59 -41.49 26.96 62.94
N LYS A 60 -42.76 26.72 63.25
CA LYS A 60 -43.19 25.46 63.85
C LYS A 60 -42.93 24.24 62.97
N LYS A 61 -43.07 24.39 61.63
CA LYS A 61 -42.64 23.33 60.70
C LYS A 61 -41.13 23.11 60.66
N MET A 62 -40.37 24.19 60.70
CA MET A 62 -38.89 24.13 60.79
C MET A 62 -38.46 23.39 62.03
N ASP A 63 -39.05 23.69 63.20
CA ASP A 63 -38.78 23.00 64.46
C ASP A 63 -39.11 21.50 64.41
N GLN A 64 -40.23 21.16 63.71
CA GLN A 64 -40.59 19.74 63.47
C GLN A 64 -39.56 19.02 62.56
N TYR A 65 -39.07 19.69 61.52
CA TYR A 65 -38.04 19.12 60.66
C TYR A 65 -36.71 18.96 61.41
N ASP A 66 -36.33 19.94 62.27
CA ASP A 66 -35.16 19.85 63.11
C ASP A 66 -35.24 18.73 64.15
N ALA A 67 -36.43 18.47 64.69
CA ALA A 67 -36.66 17.35 65.60
C ALA A 67 -36.53 16.00 64.86
N LEU A 68 -37.06 15.91 63.62
CA LEU A 68 -36.98 14.72 62.76
C LEU A 68 -35.55 14.45 62.30
N ILE A 69 -34.85 15.50 61.89
CA ILE A 69 -33.42 15.42 61.52
C ILE A 69 -32.56 14.97 62.70
N ARG A 70 -32.84 15.50 63.93
CA ARG A 70 -32.14 15.06 65.15
C ARG A 70 -32.41 13.57 65.49
N ALA A 71 -33.65 13.09 65.30
CA ALA A 71 -34.03 11.71 65.52
C ALA A 71 -33.35 10.77 64.49
N LEU A 72 -33.30 11.17 63.23
CA LEU A 72 -32.62 10.42 62.17
C LEU A 72 -31.09 10.37 62.37
N ARG A 73 -30.51 11.49 62.85
CA ARG A 73 -29.07 11.54 63.20
C ARG A 73 -28.71 10.55 64.31
N ALA A 74 -29.60 10.36 65.30
CA ALA A 74 -29.38 9.47 66.40
C ALA A 74 -29.51 7.98 66.04
N THR A 75 -30.19 7.65 64.95
CA THR A 75 -30.49 6.27 64.54
C THR A 75 -29.69 5.81 63.33
N GLN A 76 -29.14 6.69 62.53
CA GLN A 76 -28.40 6.37 61.31
C GLN A 76 -27.18 7.30 61.13
N PRO A 77 -25.97 6.87 61.50
CA PRO A 77 -24.74 7.68 61.38
C PRO A 77 -24.46 8.20 59.95
N GLU A 78 -24.81 7.45 58.94
CA GLU A 78 -24.61 7.86 57.52
C GLU A 78 -25.38 9.13 57.13
N VAL A 79 -26.52 9.39 57.81
CA VAL A 79 -27.37 10.57 57.62
C VAL A 79 -26.66 11.83 58.12
N ASP A 80 -25.93 11.72 59.21
CA ASP A 80 -25.18 12.83 59.78
C ASP A 80 -24.00 13.25 58.89
N HIS A 81 -23.32 12.29 58.30
CA HIS A 81 -22.26 12.56 57.32
C HIS A 81 -22.78 13.30 56.09
N GLY A 82 -23.90 12.87 55.53
CA GLY A 82 -24.52 13.52 54.35
C GLY A 82 -24.94 14.97 54.61
N ILE A 83 -25.46 15.26 55.80
CA ILE A 83 -25.86 16.63 56.19
C ILE A 83 -24.61 17.52 56.39
N ARG A 84 -23.56 17.02 57.02
CA ARG A 84 -22.30 17.77 57.21
C ARG A 84 -21.63 18.06 55.86
N ALA A 85 -21.56 17.07 54.97
CA ALA A 85 -21.04 17.24 53.62
C ALA A 85 -21.78 18.34 52.86
N HIS A 86 -23.14 18.32 52.91
CA HIS A 86 -23.92 19.33 52.22
C HIS A 86 -23.72 20.74 52.81
N GLN A 87 -23.62 20.88 54.15
CA GLN A 87 -23.33 22.15 54.83
C GLN A 87 -21.95 22.70 54.46
N ALA A 88 -20.94 21.86 54.47
CA ALA A 88 -19.57 22.25 54.15
C ALA A 88 -19.45 22.64 52.64
N ILE A 89 -20.05 21.90 51.74
CA ILE A 89 -20.07 22.24 50.28
C ILE A 89 -20.81 23.57 50.07
N ALA A 90 -21.96 23.81 50.77
CA ALA A 90 -22.70 25.06 50.66
C ALA A 90 -21.92 26.28 51.15
N LEU A 91 -21.05 26.13 52.14
CA LEU A 91 -20.13 27.19 52.59
C LEU A 91 -19.06 27.49 51.55
N LEU A 92 -18.50 26.46 50.92
CA LEU A 92 -17.55 26.60 49.80
C LEU A 92 -18.20 27.30 48.61
N GLU A 93 -19.45 26.93 48.26
CA GLU A 93 -20.22 27.57 47.18
C GLU A 93 -20.52 29.07 47.47
N GLN A 94 -20.61 29.47 48.73
CA GLN A 94 -20.72 30.86 49.18
C GLN A 94 -19.42 31.65 49.22
N GLY A 95 -18.29 30.99 48.90
CA GLY A 95 -16.97 31.63 48.81
C GLY A 95 -16.13 31.57 50.10
N ASP A 96 -16.51 30.78 51.10
CA ASP A 96 -15.65 30.48 52.27
C ASP A 96 -14.65 29.38 51.90
N VAL A 97 -13.51 29.81 51.35
CA VAL A 97 -12.38 28.95 50.91
C VAL A 97 -11.33 28.77 51.99
N SER A 98 -11.68 28.88 53.28
CA SER A 98 -10.71 28.62 54.34
C SER A 98 -10.20 27.16 54.27
N PRO A 99 -8.92 26.92 54.60
CA PRO A 99 -8.38 25.56 54.61
C PRO A 99 -9.17 24.60 55.52
N THR A 100 -9.76 25.11 56.58
CA THR A 100 -10.60 24.33 57.53
C THR A 100 -11.93 23.92 56.87
N THR A 101 -12.64 24.84 56.22
CA THR A 101 -13.90 24.55 55.54
C THR A 101 -13.70 23.55 54.40
N THR A 102 -12.62 23.72 53.64
CA THR A 102 -12.27 22.80 52.54
C THR A 102 -11.93 21.40 53.05
N GLN A 103 -11.16 21.32 54.17
CA GLN A 103 -10.82 20.07 54.80
C GLN A 103 -12.04 19.35 55.37
N ASP A 104 -12.93 20.11 56.07
CA ASP A 104 -14.18 19.56 56.62
C ASP A 104 -15.11 19.03 55.54
N ALA A 105 -15.14 19.69 54.39
CA ALA A 105 -15.94 19.22 53.23
C ALA A 105 -15.37 17.90 52.66
N ILE A 106 -14.07 17.79 52.49
CA ILE A 106 -13.40 16.56 52.03
C ILE A 106 -13.64 15.43 53.04
N ASP A 107 -13.42 15.69 54.33
CA ASP A 107 -13.63 14.70 55.39
C ASP A 107 -15.10 14.23 55.46
N ALA A 108 -16.03 15.13 55.34
CA ALA A 108 -17.46 14.79 55.34
C ALA A 108 -17.91 13.95 54.14
N VAL A 109 -17.34 14.20 52.97
CA VAL A 109 -17.67 13.44 51.75
C VAL A 109 -16.92 12.10 51.64
N CYS A 110 -15.64 12.09 51.99
CA CYS A 110 -14.75 10.98 51.72
C CYS A 110 -14.50 10.05 52.93
N SER A 111 -14.78 10.46 54.16
CA SER A 111 -14.47 9.67 55.38
C SER A 111 -15.19 8.33 55.49
N SER A 112 -16.29 8.14 54.80
CA SER A 112 -17.06 6.88 54.76
C SER A 112 -16.58 5.85 53.73
N ILE A 113 -15.54 6.19 52.94
CA ILE A 113 -15.03 5.37 51.86
C ILE A 113 -14.10 4.30 52.44
N SER A 114 -14.34 3.03 52.05
CA SER A 114 -13.47 1.93 52.43
C SER A 114 -12.13 2.02 51.71
N LEU A 115 -11.03 1.94 52.49
CA LEU A 115 -9.65 1.96 51.96
C LEU A 115 -9.12 0.56 51.55
N GLN A 116 -9.97 -0.46 51.51
CA GLN A 116 -9.54 -1.83 51.29
C GLN A 116 -9.60 -2.26 49.80
N ASN A 117 -10.32 -1.52 48.95
CA ASN A 117 -10.51 -1.87 47.56
C ASN A 117 -10.52 -0.62 46.67
N VAL A 118 -9.97 -0.77 45.45
CA VAL A 118 -9.99 0.28 44.42
C VAL A 118 -11.40 0.47 43.81
N ASN A 119 -12.20 -0.56 43.80
CA ASN A 119 -13.59 -0.45 43.37
C ASN A 119 -14.47 -0.08 44.56
N VAL A 120 -14.88 1.16 44.60
CA VAL A 120 -15.71 1.73 45.68
C VAL A 120 -17.13 1.89 45.15
N ASP A 121 -18.11 1.34 45.88
CA ASP A 121 -19.52 1.59 45.62
C ASP A 121 -19.98 2.81 46.40
N LEU A 122 -20.16 3.94 45.74
CA LEU A 122 -20.74 5.14 46.36
C LEU A 122 -22.26 5.10 46.18
N SER A 123 -22.97 5.43 47.26
CA SER A 123 -24.40 5.69 47.17
C SER A 123 -24.70 6.85 46.18
N PRO A 124 -25.88 6.93 45.59
CA PRO A 124 -26.25 8.07 44.70
C PRO A 124 -26.02 9.44 45.37
N MET A 125 -26.30 9.53 46.66
CA MET A 125 -26.08 10.76 47.44
C MET A 125 -24.59 11.10 47.62
N GLN A 126 -23.77 10.12 47.90
CA GLN A 126 -22.31 10.31 47.99
C GLN A 126 -21.70 10.71 46.65
N SER A 127 -22.12 10.08 45.57
CA SER A 127 -21.68 10.42 44.22
C SER A 127 -22.06 11.85 43.81
N GLU A 128 -23.29 12.29 44.11
CA GLU A 128 -23.75 13.66 43.86
C GLU A 128 -22.95 14.69 44.69
N MET A 129 -22.74 14.44 45.99
CA MET A 129 -21.99 15.33 46.87
C MET A 129 -20.52 15.41 46.44
N ALA A 130 -19.91 14.30 46.08
CA ALA A 130 -18.53 14.28 45.64
C ALA A 130 -18.38 15.05 44.30
N SER A 131 -19.30 14.86 43.36
CA SER A 131 -19.31 15.61 42.11
C SER A 131 -19.42 17.11 42.31
N ARG A 132 -20.30 17.53 43.22
CA ARG A 132 -20.44 18.95 43.61
C ARG A 132 -19.19 19.49 44.27
N LEU A 133 -18.62 18.75 45.22
CA LEU A 133 -17.39 19.15 45.90
C LEU A 133 -16.25 19.40 44.90
N PHE A 134 -15.98 18.46 44.00
CA PHE A 134 -14.92 18.62 43.01
C PHE A 134 -15.20 19.75 42.01
N ALA A 135 -16.44 19.97 41.62
CA ALA A 135 -16.81 21.09 40.72
C ALA A 135 -16.55 22.46 41.42
N VAL A 136 -16.84 22.57 42.72
CA VAL A 136 -16.59 23.79 43.45
C VAL A 136 -15.08 24.02 43.66
N LEU A 137 -14.34 22.97 43.98
CA LEU A 137 -12.87 23.06 44.15
C LEU A 137 -12.20 23.46 42.83
N ASP A 138 -12.64 22.94 41.72
CA ASP A 138 -12.15 23.32 40.37
C ASP A 138 -12.47 24.80 40.06
N GLN A 139 -13.67 25.25 40.32
CA GLN A 139 -14.07 26.66 40.13
C GLN A 139 -13.26 27.63 40.93
N GLN A 140 -12.83 27.23 42.13
CA GLN A 140 -12.02 28.04 43.03
C GLN A 140 -10.50 27.91 42.76
N GLY A 141 -10.09 27.10 41.76
CA GLY A 141 -8.70 26.89 41.39
C GLY A 141 -7.88 26.12 42.42
N HIS A 142 -8.56 25.34 43.27
CA HIS A 142 -7.88 24.46 44.21
C HIS A 142 -7.26 23.26 43.49
N THR A 143 -6.01 22.99 43.79
CA THR A 143 -5.32 21.77 43.36
C THR A 143 -4.99 20.93 44.60
N LEU A 144 -4.79 19.64 44.43
CA LEU A 144 -4.42 18.76 45.53
C LEU A 144 -3.15 19.21 46.29
N THR A 145 -2.22 19.82 45.58
CA THR A 145 -0.99 20.38 46.14
C THR A 145 -1.27 21.56 47.11
N THR A 146 -2.35 22.31 46.87
CA THR A 146 -2.77 23.42 47.75
C THR A 146 -3.51 22.94 48.98
N LEU A 147 -4.11 21.73 48.92
CA LEU A 147 -4.91 21.17 50.02
C LEU A 147 -4.10 20.45 51.08
N ASN A 148 -2.83 20.13 50.86
CA ASN A 148 -1.89 19.47 51.77
C ASN A 148 -2.50 18.29 52.54
N LEU A 149 -3.11 17.33 51.81
CA LEU A 149 -3.80 16.16 52.36
C LEU A 149 -2.78 15.13 52.89
N ASP A 150 -3.09 14.49 54.01
CA ASP A 150 -2.35 13.28 54.41
C ASP A 150 -2.60 12.09 53.49
N GLY A 151 -1.78 11.05 53.58
CA GLY A 151 -1.84 9.93 52.67
C GLY A 151 -3.17 9.17 52.67
N GLN A 152 -3.88 9.11 53.81
CA GLN A 152 -5.20 8.43 53.88
C GLN A 152 -6.31 9.27 53.22
N ARG A 153 -6.32 10.55 53.48
CA ARG A 153 -7.27 11.48 52.85
C ARG A 153 -7.06 11.59 51.35
N ALA A 154 -5.80 11.68 50.93
CA ALA A 154 -5.44 11.66 49.52
C ALA A 154 -5.93 10.35 48.85
N LEU A 155 -5.79 9.22 49.52
CA LEU A 155 -6.32 7.93 48.99
C LEU A 155 -7.85 7.95 48.91
N GLN A 156 -8.55 8.48 49.92
CA GLN A 156 -10.02 8.59 49.88
C GLN A 156 -10.50 9.49 48.75
N VAL A 157 -9.86 10.65 48.56
CA VAL A 157 -10.16 11.55 47.43
C VAL A 157 -9.89 10.87 46.10
N GLY A 158 -8.79 10.13 45.99
CA GLY A 158 -8.43 9.36 44.80
C GLY A 158 -9.49 8.32 44.44
N LEU A 159 -9.92 7.53 45.41
CA LEU A 159 -10.96 6.51 45.23
C LEU A 159 -12.29 7.12 44.79
N CYS A 160 -12.67 8.23 45.39
CA CYS A 160 -13.89 8.98 45.08
C CYS A 160 -13.85 9.55 43.67
N SER A 161 -12.76 10.21 43.31
CA SER A 161 -12.55 10.81 41.98
C SER A 161 -12.52 9.74 40.87
N LEU A 162 -11.91 8.60 41.17
CA LEU A 162 -11.84 7.47 40.23
C LEU A 162 -13.25 6.88 39.95
N HIS A 163 -14.08 6.73 40.98
CA HIS A 163 -15.47 6.30 40.85
C HIS A 163 -16.29 7.27 39.97
N LEU A 164 -16.04 8.56 40.12
CA LEU A 164 -16.71 9.61 39.33
C LEU A 164 -16.10 9.83 37.94
N HIS A 165 -15.14 9.04 37.54
CA HIS A 165 -14.42 9.18 36.26
C HIS A 165 -13.69 10.54 36.11
N ASN A 166 -13.42 11.26 37.23
CA ASN A 166 -12.60 12.46 37.22
C ASN A 166 -11.13 12.10 37.30
N LEU A 167 -10.56 11.76 36.12
CA LEU A 167 -9.18 11.24 36.04
C LEU A 167 -8.13 12.23 36.53
N THR A 168 -8.33 13.53 36.35
CA THR A 168 -7.38 14.58 36.78
C THR A 168 -7.24 14.60 38.28
N TRP A 169 -8.35 14.62 39.01
CA TRP A 169 -8.35 14.57 40.45
C TRP A 169 -7.86 13.23 40.98
N ALA A 170 -8.27 12.13 40.33
CA ALA A 170 -7.84 10.80 40.74
C ALA A 170 -6.31 10.65 40.64
N GLU A 171 -5.71 11.03 39.51
CA GLU A 171 -4.26 10.94 39.31
C GLU A 171 -3.46 11.73 40.31
N ASN A 172 -3.84 12.99 40.53
CA ASN A 172 -3.18 13.87 41.51
C ASN A 172 -3.34 13.33 42.94
N ALA A 173 -4.51 12.82 43.29
CA ALA A 173 -4.79 12.29 44.61
C ALA A 173 -4.04 10.98 44.91
N PHE A 174 -4.09 10.02 43.97
CA PHE A 174 -3.29 8.79 44.13
C PHE A 174 -1.79 9.08 44.05
N GLY A 175 -1.33 10.05 43.25
CA GLY A 175 0.05 10.48 43.22
C GLY A 175 0.50 11.05 44.58
N SER A 176 -0.30 11.91 45.22
CA SER A 176 -0.07 12.40 46.56
C SER A 176 -0.12 11.27 47.60
N ALA A 177 -1.11 10.37 47.51
CA ALA A 177 -1.21 9.21 48.37
C ALA A 177 0.05 8.30 48.25
N HIS A 178 0.57 8.11 47.07
CA HIS A 178 1.78 7.31 46.82
C HIS A 178 3.03 7.90 47.47
N GLN A 179 3.17 9.22 47.49
CA GLN A 179 4.29 9.89 48.20
C GLN A 179 4.30 9.59 49.68
N HIS A 180 3.12 9.49 50.30
CA HIS A 180 2.99 9.23 51.73
C HIS A 180 2.87 7.73 52.08
N LEU A 181 2.36 6.93 51.15
CA LEU A 181 2.04 5.51 51.29
C LEU A 181 2.60 4.69 50.11
N PRO A 182 3.91 4.70 49.84
CA PRO A 182 4.48 4.14 48.60
C PRO A 182 4.31 2.62 48.46
N GLY A 183 4.10 1.90 49.56
CA GLY A 183 3.87 0.44 49.54
C GLY A 183 2.41 0.05 49.71
N ASN A 184 1.46 0.97 49.56
CA ASN A 184 0.05 0.65 49.72
C ASN A 184 -0.52 0.04 48.44
N ASP A 185 -0.99 -1.20 48.49
CA ASP A 185 -1.53 -1.98 47.35
C ASP A 185 -2.72 -1.28 46.69
N VAL A 186 -3.63 -0.66 47.47
CA VAL A 186 -4.80 0.05 46.93
C VAL A 186 -4.38 1.30 46.14
N VAL A 187 -3.35 2.00 46.59
CA VAL A 187 -2.79 3.16 45.87
C VAL A 187 -2.20 2.72 44.52
N LEU A 188 -1.39 1.68 44.51
CA LEU A 188 -0.77 1.17 43.28
C LEU A 188 -1.81 0.67 42.28
N LYS A 189 -2.81 -0.09 42.76
CA LYS A 189 -3.93 -0.54 41.90
C LYS A 189 -4.78 0.61 41.37
N GLY A 190 -4.94 1.68 42.17
CA GLY A 190 -5.61 2.89 41.73
C GLY A 190 -4.88 3.60 40.59
N LEU A 191 -3.57 3.74 40.71
CA LEU A 191 -2.70 4.33 39.68
C LEU A 191 -2.65 3.47 38.42
N GLU A 192 -2.59 2.14 38.56
CA GLU A 192 -2.70 1.22 37.43
C GLU A 192 -4.06 1.39 36.70
N LYS A 193 -5.16 1.45 37.45
CA LYS A 193 -6.51 1.63 36.89
C LYS A 193 -6.64 2.95 36.09
N ILE A 194 -6.00 4.02 36.61
CA ILE A 194 -5.93 5.30 35.88
C ILE A 194 -5.15 5.14 34.55
N ALA A 195 -4.01 4.43 34.59
CA ALA A 195 -3.24 4.16 33.40
C ALA A 195 -4.07 3.37 32.34
N ILE A 196 -4.84 2.36 32.79
CA ILE A 196 -5.79 1.63 31.92
C ILE A 196 -6.82 2.57 31.29
N LEU A 197 -7.44 3.46 32.09
CA LEU A 197 -8.45 4.39 31.60
C LEU A 197 -7.89 5.45 30.64
N LYS A 198 -6.60 5.74 30.72
CA LYS A 198 -5.86 6.63 29.81
C LYS A 198 -5.32 5.90 28.58
N ALA A 199 -5.42 4.59 28.53
CA ALA A 199 -4.78 3.73 27.53
C ALA A 199 -3.24 3.98 27.46
N ASP A 200 -2.59 4.21 28.60
CA ASP A 200 -1.15 4.45 28.74
C ASP A 200 -0.46 3.20 29.30
N ASP A 201 -0.01 2.35 28.39
CA ASP A 201 0.62 1.07 28.73
C ASP A 201 2.00 1.26 29.37
N VAL A 202 2.72 2.34 29.09
CA VAL A 202 4.02 2.63 29.71
C VAL A 202 3.82 2.95 31.19
N LEU A 203 2.85 3.79 31.49
CA LEU A 203 2.48 4.12 32.87
C LEU A 203 1.92 2.90 33.59
N ARG A 204 1.16 2.06 32.90
CA ARG A 204 0.61 0.82 33.45
C ARG A 204 1.70 -0.17 33.85
N LEU A 205 2.70 -0.37 32.99
CA LEU A 205 3.87 -1.21 33.31
C LEU A 205 4.60 -0.71 34.55
N HIS A 206 4.84 0.59 34.65
CA HIS A 206 5.50 1.20 35.83
C HIS A 206 4.80 0.84 37.14
N TRP A 207 3.47 0.87 37.17
CA TRP A 207 2.70 0.52 38.36
C TRP A 207 2.60 -0.96 38.62
N LEU A 208 2.55 -1.79 37.57
CA LEU A 208 2.63 -3.25 37.69
C LEU A 208 3.98 -3.70 38.25
N GLU A 209 5.08 -3.13 37.77
CA GLU A 209 6.41 -3.37 38.36
C GLU A 209 6.51 -2.95 39.85
N ALA A 210 5.85 -1.85 40.22
CA ALA A 210 5.79 -1.44 41.60
C ALA A 210 5.01 -2.44 42.48
N GLN A 211 3.93 -3.01 41.96
CA GLN A 211 3.15 -4.08 42.63
C GLN A 211 3.97 -5.40 42.71
N LEU A 212 4.65 -5.80 41.62
CA LEU A 212 5.52 -6.98 41.58
C LEU A 212 6.73 -6.86 42.54
N ARG A 213 7.21 -5.65 42.86
CA ARG A 213 8.22 -5.46 43.90
C ARG A 213 7.69 -5.80 45.31
N LEU A 214 6.39 -5.65 45.53
CA LEU A 214 5.76 -5.98 46.82
C LEU A 214 5.39 -7.48 46.88
N ASP A 215 4.90 -8.01 45.81
CA ASP A 215 4.51 -9.42 45.67
C ASP A 215 5.06 -10.03 44.38
N PRO A 216 6.33 -10.47 44.37
CA PRO A 216 7.05 -10.92 43.20
C PRO A 216 6.52 -12.21 42.58
N ASP A 217 5.77 -12.99 43.34
CA ASP A 217 5.27 -14.31 42.95
C ASP A 217 3.76 -14.33 42.67
N ASN A 218 3.16 -13.15 42.56
CA ASN A 218 1.73 -13.02 42.24
C ASN A 218 1.43 -13.40 40.78
N PRO A 219 0.69 -14.50 40.57
CA PRO A 219 0.49 -15.00 39.20
C PRO A 219 -0.36 -14.07 38.31
N GLU A 220 -1.30 -13.32 38.90
CA GLU A 220 -2.13 -12.39 38.13
C GLU A 220 -1.34 -11.17 37.66
N LEU A 221 -0.47 -10.64 38.53
CA LEU A 221 0.41 -9.51 38.20
C LEU A 221 1.44 -9.94 37.14
N LEU A 222 2.08 -11.11 37.31
CA LEU A 222 3.04 -11.64 36.35
C LEU A 222 2.39 -11.85 34.97
N ARG A 223 1.17 -12.40 34.90
CA ARG A 223 0.45 -12.57 33.64
C ARG A 223 0.11 -11.25 32.96
N THR A 224 -0.41 -10.30 33.75
CA THR A 224 -0.78 -8.98 33.22
C THR A 224 0.45 -8.22 32.71
N HIS A 225 1.54 -8.24 33.47
CA HIS A 225 2.81 -7.62 33.09
C HIS A 225 3.38 -8.26 31.84
N ALA A 226 3.48 -9.58 31.79
CA ALA A 226 3.94 -10.31 30.60
C ALA A 226 3.09 -10.00 29.35
N HIS A 227 1.76 -9.95 29.50
CA HIS A 227 0.86 -9.66 28.38
C HIS A 227 1.10 -8.29 27.75
N ILE A 228 1.29 -7.25 28.59
CA ILE A 228 1.56 -5.90 28.10
C ILE A 228 2.94 -5.82 27.44
N LEU A 229 3.97 -6.43 28.06
CA LEU A 229 5.31 -6.50 27.50
C LEU A 229 5.30 -7.20 26.13
N VAL A 230 4.52 -8.27 25.97
CA VAL A 230 4.32 -8.94 24.69
C VAL A 230 3.74 -8.01 23.62
N GLN A 231 2.74 -7.20 23.99
CA GLN A 231 2.15 -6.23 23.07
C GLN A 231 3.15 -5.14 22.63
N GLN A 232 4.08 -4.78 23.51
CA GLN A 232 5.16 -3.82 23.23
C GLN A 232 6.38 -4.43 22.53
N GLY A 233 6.40 -5.77 22.39
CA GLY A 233 7.54 -6.46 21.79
C GLY A 233 8.76 -6.58 22.71
N ASP A 234 8.60 -6.43 24.04
CA ASP A 234 9.69 -6.52 25.02
C ASP A 234 9.96 -7.97 25.40
N GLU A 235 11.21 -8.41 25.21
CA GLU A 235 11.68 -9.76 25.51
C GLU A 235 11.64 -10.08 27.03
N ASN A 236 11.55 -9.10 27.91
CA ASN A 236 11.46 -9.33 29.35
C ASN A 236 10.19 -10.08 29.77
N ALA A 237 9.15 -10.08 28.93
CA ALA A 237 7.93 -10.87 29.15
C ALA A 237 8.21 -12.36 29.38
N GLU A 238 9.23 -12.92 28.74
CA GLU A 238 9.60 -14.32 28.93
C GLU A 238 10.04 -14.64 30.37
N LYS A 239 10.64 -13.67 31.07
CA LYS A 239 11.07 -13.86 32.46
C LYS A 239 9.89 -14.09 33.40
N ASP A 240 8.79 -13.38 33.18
CA ASP A 240 7.58 -13.50 33.98
C ASP A 240 6.92 -14.85 33.77
N VAL A 241 6.82 -15.29 32.51
CA VAL A 241 6.25 -16.59 32.17
C VAL A 241 7.11 -17.73 32.70
N ARG A 242 8.43 -17.65 32.57
CA ARG A 242 9.35 -18.64 33.20
C ARG A 242 9.26 -18.67 34.73
N ARG A 243 8.96 -17.53 35.35
CA ARG A 243 8.73 -17.49 36.79
C ARG A 243 7.45 -18.22 37.17
N LEU A 244 6.36 -18.06 36.41
CA LEU A 244 5.12 -18.81 36.57
C LEU A 244 5.36 -20.34 36.41
N GLU A 245 6.13 -20.73 35.40
CA GLU A 245 6.52 -22.14 35.16
C GLU A 245 7.33 -22.70 36.35
N ALA A 246 8.33 -21.95 36.84
CA ALA A 246 9.16 -22.33 37.99
C ALA A 246 8.36 -22.47 39.28
N LEU A 247 7.25 -21.77 39.43
CA LEU A 247 6.31 -21.87 40.55
C LEU A 247 5.29 -23.00 40.38
N GLY A 248 5.23 -23.61 39.19
CA GLY A 248 4.19 -24.63 38.85
C GLY A 248 2.80 -24.00 38.76
N LEU A 249 2.71 -22.73 38.46
CA LEU A 249 1.47 -21.96 38.36
C LEU A 249 1.15 -21.58 36.91
N ASP A 250 1.96 -22.07 35.95
CA ASP A 250 1.73 -21.85 34.51
C ASP A 250 0.44 -22.56 34.08
N THR A 251 -0.27 -21.90 33.19
CA THR A 251 -1.53 -22.39 32.60
C THR A 251 -1.34 -22.54 31.09
N PRO A 252 -2.26 -23.25 30.39
CA PRO A 252 -2.26 -23.28 28.95
C PRO A 252 -2.22 -21.89 28.30
N ALA A 253 -2.82 -20.87 28.95
CA ALA A 253 -2.76 -19.48 28.49
C ALA A 253 -1.34 -18.90 28.56
N ASP A 254 -0.62 -19.19 29.65
CA ASP A 254 0.76 -18.73 29.82
C ASP A 254 1.69 -19.37 28.79
N ARG A 255 1.48 -20.66 28.44
CA ARG A 255 2.22 -21.34 27.37
C ARG A 255 1.88 -20.81 25.99
N SER A 256 0.63 -20.45 25.73
CA SER A 256 0.24 -19.75 24.51
C SER A 256 0.93 -18.39 24.38
N LEU A 257 1.02 -17.65 25.49
CA LEU A 257 1.77 -16.39 25.55
C LEU A 257 3.26 -16.63 25.27
N LEU A 258 3.86 -17.66 25.88
CA LEU A 258 5.26 -18.04 25.65
C LEU A 258 5.51 -18.44 24.19
N ALA A 259 4.58 -19.12 23.55
CA ALA A 259 4.65 -19.44 22.14
C ALA A 259 4.73 -18.17 21.28
N GLY A 260 3.90 -17.15 21.58
CA GLY A 260 3.95 -15.85 20.91
C GLY A 260 5.28 -15.11 21.11
N LEU A 261 5.88 -15.18 22.30
CA LEU A 261 7.19 -14.58 22.58
C LEU A 261 8.32 -15.26 21.81
N ARG A 262 8.37 -16.59 21.85
CA ARG A 262 9.40 -17.38 21.14
C ARG A 262 9.32 -17.20 19.63
N HIS A 263 8.11 -17.06 19.13
CA HIS A 263 7.88 -16.74 17.71
C HIS A 263 8.51 -15.40 17.32
N ARG A 264 8.26 -14.34 18.09
CA ARG A 264 8.87 -13.00 17.85
C ARG A 264 10.39 -13.03 17.97
N ALA A 265 10.93 -13.86 18.85
CA ALA A 265 12.37 -14.06 18.99
C ALA A 265 13.00 -14.91 17.86
N GLY A 266 12.19 -15.33 16.87
CA GLY A 266 12.65 -16.15 15.75
C GLY A 266 12.83 -17.64 16.07
N SER A 267 12.40 -18.10 17.26
CA SER A 267 12.50 -19.49 17.71
C SER A 267 11.22 -20.28 17.36
N SER A 268 10.89 -20.39 16.08
CA SER A 268 9.62 -20.95 15.61
C SER A 268 9.34 -22.38 16.12
N ASN A 269 10.36 -23.26 16.19
CA ASN A 269 10.19 -24.63 16.70
C ASN A 269 9.79 -24.65 18.18
N GLU A 270 10.45 -23.83 19.01
CA GLU A 270 10.13 -23.74 20.42
C GLU A 270 8.75 -23.11 20.66
N ALA A 271 8.32 -22.22 19.77
CA ALA A 271 6.97 -21.65 19.80
C ALA A 271 5.92 -22.71 19.50
N ILE A 272 6.18 -23.57 18.50
CA ILE A 272 5.31 -24.70 18.16
C ILE A 272 5.21 -25.69 19.33
N ASP A 273 6.34 -26.05 19.94
CA ASP A 273 6.36 -26.95 21.10
C ASP A 273 5.53 -26.40 22.28
N ALA A 274 5.63 -25.09 22.54
CA ALA A 274 4.90 -24.45 23.63
C ALA A 274 3.38 -24.44 23.40
N ILE A 275 2.93 -24.16 22.17
CA ILE A 275 1.49 -24.15 21.87
C ILE A 275 0.93 -25.57 21.80
N GLU A 276 1.70 -26.57 21.37
CA GLU A 276 1.30 -28.01 21.43
C GLU A 276 1.08 -28.48 22.87
N GLN A 277 1.94 -28.04 23.79
CA GLN A 277 1.76 -28.31 25.21
C GLN A 277 0.49 -27.64 25.76
N ALA A 278 0.19 -26.42 25.36
CA ALA A 278 -1.03 -25.73 25.72
C ALA A 278 -2.28 -26.48 25.21
N LEU A 279 -2.24 -26.93 23.95
CA LEU A 279 -3.31 -27.71 23.31
C LEU A 279 -3.49 -29.13 23.91
N ALA A 280 -2.41 -29.74 24.41
CA ALA A 280 -2.49 -31.05 25.09
C ALA A 280 -3.30 -30.98 26.39
N GLU A 281 -3.28 -29.83 27.07
CA GLU A 281 -4.04 -29.62 28.31
C GLU A 281 -5.44 -29.03 28.05
N ASP A 282 -5.56 -28.08 27.13
CA ASP A 282 -6.84 -27.45 26.77
C ASP A 282 -7.00 -27.32 25.27
N ASN A 283 -7.58 -28.32 24.63
CA ASN A 283 -7.83 -28.34 23.19
C ASN A 283 -9.18 -27.72 22.79
N LYS A 284 -9.93 -27.14 23.75
CA LYS A 284 -11.26 -26.57 23.48
C LYS A 284 -11.23 -25.07 23.22
N LYS A 285 -10.07 -24.43 23.24
CA LYS A 285 -9.90 -23.02 22.97
C LYS A 285 -9.56 -22.78 21.50
N PRO A 286 -10.43 -22.08 20.74
CA PRO A 286 -10.18 -21.76 19.33
C PRO A 286 -8.89 -20.96 19.11
N ASP A 287 -8.58 -20.03 20.05
CA ASP A 287 -7.42 -19.14 19.95
C ASP A 287 -6.09 -19.90 19.90
N TYR A 288 -5.96 -20.99 20.67
CA TYR A 288 -4.73 -21.80 20.67
C TYR A 288 -4.55 -22.54 19.34
N TRP A 289 -5.64 -23.07 18.77
CA TRP A 289 -5.62 -23.68 17.45
C TRP A 289 -5.29 -22.68 16.35
N LEU A 290 -5.81 -21.45 16.45
CA LEU A 290 -5.48 -20.38 15.50
C LEU A 290 -4.01 -20.00 15.58
N GLN A 291 -3.48 -19.79 16.79
CA GLN A 291 -2.07 -19.49 17.00
C GLN A 291 -1.17 -20.61 16.50
N TYR A 292 -1.52 -21.85 16.78
CA TYR A 292 -0.80 -23.02 16.27
C TYR A 292 -0.79 -23.06 14.74
N ALA A 293 -1.93 -22.79 14.11
CA ALA A 293 -2.05 -22.74 12.66
C ALA A 293 -1.20 -21.62 12.03
N GLN A 294 -1.13 -20.46 12.68
CA GLN A 294 -0.29 -19.34 12.23
C GLN A 294 1.20 -19.71 12.27
N LEU A 295 1.65 -20.32 13.38
CA LEU A 295 3.04 -20.77 13.53
C LEU A 295 3.41 -21.83 12.49
N LEU A 296 2.53 -22.79 12.23
CA LEU A 296 2.72 -23.81 11.20
C LEU A 296 2.73 -23.24 9.79
N HIS A 297 1.91 -22.22 9.53
CA HIS A 297 1.92 -21.53 8.24
C HIS A 297 3.26 -20.84 7.96
N GLU A 298 3.83 -20.18 8.94
CA GLU A 298 5.14 -19.54 8.82
C GLU A 298 6.29 -20.55 8.74
N ALA A 299 6.12 -21.73 9.32
CA ALA A 299 7.04 -22.85 9.17
C ALA A 299 6.88 -23.61 7.83
N ASP A 300 6.00 -23.13 6.93
CA ASP A 300 5.65 -23.77 5.65
C ASP A 300 5.03 -25.18 5.77
N GLU A 301 4.49 -25.51 6.96
CA GLU A 301 3.80 -26.78 7.22
C GLU A 301 2.31 -26.70 6.87
N VAL A 302 2.00 -26.48 5.59
CA VAL A 302 0.67 -26.12 5.09
C VAL A 302 -0.42 -27.13 5.45
N GLU A 303 -0.14 -28.45 5.42
CA GLU A 303 -1.12 -29.51 5.76
C GLU A 303 -1.51 -29.47 7.24
N ARG A 304 -0.53 -29.41 8.12
CA ARG A 304 -0.78 -29.33 9.57
C ARG A 304 -1.47 -28.01 9.94
N ALA A 305 -1.10 -26.91 9.27
CA ALA A 305 -1.77 -25.63 9.45
C ALA A 305 -3.25 -25.70 9.07
N LEU A 306 -3.61 -26.37 7.97
CA LEU A 306 -5.02 -26.57 7.58
C LEU A 306 -5.79 -27.43 8.60
N GLU A 307 -5.20 -28.49 9.12
CA GLU A 307 -5.82 -29.32 10.17
C GLU A 307 -6.06 -28.52 11.46
N ALA A 308 -5.11 -27.68 11.83
CA ALA A 308 -5.24 -26.80 12.98
C ALA A 308 -6.34 -25.74 12.78
N VAL A 309 -6.39 -25.10 11.58
CA VAL A 309 -7.47 -24.15 11.22
C VAL A 309 -8.84 -24.85 11.25
N ASP A 310 -8.94 -26.06 10.69
CA ASP A 310 -10.19 -26.82 10.69
C ASP A 310 -10.61 -27.18 12.12
N SER A 311 -9.66 -27.49 13.03
CA SER A 311 -9.92 -27.70 14.46
C SER A 311 -10.43 -26.44 15.14
N CYS A 312 -9.82 -25.28 14.86
CA CYS A 312 -10.30 -23.98 15.34
C CYS A 312 -11.75 -23.71 14.89
N LEU A 313 -12.03 -23.86 13.60
CA LEU A 313 -13.35 -23.58 13.01
C LEU A 313 -14.44 -24.59 13.43
N ASN A 314 -14.06 -25.82 13.82
CA ASN A 314 -14.99 -26.78 14.40
C ASN A 314 -15.42 -26.40 15.81
N LEU A 315 -14.56 -25.70 16.57
CA LEU A 315 -14.87 -25.18 17.90
C LEU A 315 -15.67 -23.89 17.81
N ASP A 316 -15.24 -22.96 16.97
CA ASP A 316 -15.92 -21.69 16.76
C ASP A 316 -15.83 -21.23 15.28
N ARG A 317 -16.95 -21.21 14.59
CA ARG A 317 -17.08 -20.74 13.21
C ARG A 317 -17.07 -19.22 13.05
N GLN A 318 -17.13 -18.48 14.16
CA GLN A 318 -17.13 -17.01 14.14
C GLN A 318 -15.70 -16.44 14.17
N VAL A 319 -14.67 -17.25 14.25
CA VAL A 319 -13.28 -16.81 14.20
C VAL A 319 -12.91 -16.44 12.76
N GLY A 320 -13.04 -15.16 12.44
CA GLY A 320 -12.81 -14.64 11.09
C GLY A 320 -11.38 -14.82 10.61
N ASP A 321 -10.39 -14.65 11.52
CA ASP A 321 -8.97 -14.81 11.19
C ASP A 321 -8.62 -16.26 10.81
N ALA A 322 -9.30 -17.26 11.41
CA ALA A 322 -9.14 -18.64 11.00
C ALA A 322 -9.66 -18.87 9.57
N TRP A 323 -10.79 -18.26 9.18
CA TRP A 323 -11.27 -18.30 7.81
C TRP A 323 -10.30 -17.59 6.84
N ALA A 324 -9.73 -16.46 7.25
CA ALA A 324 -8.74 -15.72 6.46
C ALA A 324 -7.48 -16.56 6.21
N LEU A 325 -6.94 -17.17 7.27
CA LEU A 325 -5.78 -18.05 7.17
C LEU A 325 -6.09 -19.29 6.31
N ARG A 326 -7.28 -19.88 6.48
CA ARG A 326 -7.74 -21.01 5.65
C ARG A 326 -7.77 -20.64 4.17
N ALA A 327 -8.26 -19.45 3.84
CA ALA A 327 -8.29 -18.97 2.47
C ALA A 327 -6.87 -18.82 1.90
N LYS A 328 -5.95 -18.22 2.66
CA LYS A 328 -4.54 -18.06 2.27
C LYS A 328 -3.87 -19.42 2.03
N LEU A 329 -4.03 -20.38 2.97
CA LEU A 329 -3.45 -21.73 2.84
C LEU A 329 -4.01 -22.50 1.64
N LEU A 330 -5.31 -22.40 1.38
CA LEU A 330 -5.95 -23.09 0.26
C LEU A 330 -5.59 -22.48 -1.09
N SER A 331 -5.35 -21.16 -1.15
CA SER A 331 -4.99 -20.48 -2.41
C SER A 331 -3.61 -20.90 -2.93
N THR A 332 -2.72 -21.42 -2.06
CA THR A 332 -1.41 -21.94 -2.51
C THR A 332 -1.51 -23.31 -3.18
N LYS A 333 -2.68 -23.97 -3.13
CA LYS A 333 -2.88 -25.33 -3.65
C LYS A 333 -3.72 -25.32 -4.92
N SER A 334 -3.13 -25.75 -6.02
CA SER A 334 -3.85 -25.91 -7.29
C SER A 334 -5.04 -26.86 -7.16
N GLY A 335 -6.19 -26.45 -7.68
CA GLY A 335 -7.42 -27.25 -7.69
C GLY A 335 -8.32 -27.04 -6.46
N ARG A 336 -7.93 -26.20 -5.50
CA ARG A 336 -8.73 -25.88 -4.30
C ARG A 336 -9.25 -24.43 -4.29
N GLU A 337 -9.23 -23.75 -5.43
CA GLU A 337 -9.61 -22.33 -5.58
C GLU A 337 -11.05 -22.07 -5.09
N LYS A 338 -11.98 -23.00 -5.36
CA LYS A 338 -13.39 -22.89 -4.91
C LYS A 338 -13.53 -22.97 -3.39
N GLU A 339 -12.70 -23.77 -2.73
CA GLU A 339 -12.70 -23.89 -1.26
C GLU A 339 -12.05 -22.64 -0.64
N ALA A 340 -10.95 -22.16 -1.23
CA ALA A 340 -10.31 -20.92 -0.85
C ALA A 340 -11.29 -19.73 -0.97
N LEU A 341 -12.04 -19.65 -2.07
CA LEU A 341 -13.04 -18.60 -2.29
C LEU A 341 -14.17 -18.65 -1.24
N LYS A 342 -14.65 -19.84 -0.86
CA LYS A 342 -15.63 -19.97 0.22
C LYS A 342 -15.07 -19.47 1.55
N ALA A 343 -13.84 -19.86 1.88
CA ALA A 343 -13.18 -19.40 3.11
C ALA A 343 -12.98 -17.89 3.13
N ALA A 344 -12.46 -17.29 2.04
CA ALA A 344 -12.31 -15.86 1.90
C ALA A 344 -13.64 -15.10 2.00
N THR A 345 -14.72 -15.69 1.45
CA THR A 345 -16.06 -15.08 1.52
C THR A 345 -16.58 -15.06 2.96
N HIS A 346 -16.36 -16.14 3.74
CA HIS A 346 -16.73 -16.19 5.15
C HIS A 346 -15.91 -15.19 6.00
N ALA A 347 -14.61 -15.11 5.79
CA ALA A 347 -13.75 -14.17 6.52
C ALA A 347 -14.14 -12.70 6.24
N VAL A 348 -14.40 -12.35 4.99
CA VAL A 348 -14.87 -11.00 4.62
C VAL A 348 -16.25 -10.71 5.21
N ALA A 349 -17.14 -11.70 5.29
CA ALA A 349 -18.46 -11.54 5.92
C ALA A 349 -18.36 -11.29 7.44
N LEU A 350 -17.29 -11.78 8.09
CA LEU A 350 -16.98 -11.54 9.50
C LEU A 350 -16.11 -10.27 9.71
N ASP A 351 -15.90 -9.48 8.66
CA ASP A 351 -15.09 -8.27 8.68
C ASP A 351 -13.61 -8.47 9.09
N CYS A 352 -13.06 -9.65 8.77
CA CYS A 352 -11.68 -10.03 9.07
C CYS A 352 -10.81 -10.06 7.82
N GLY A 353 -9.49 -9.94 8.00
CA GLY A 353 -8.49 -10.15 6.96
C GLY A 353 -8.14 -8.92 6.09
N GLY A 354 -8.70 -7.75 6.39
CA GLY A 354 -8.28 -6.49 5.78
C GLY A 354 -8.33 -6.44 4.25
N ALA A 355 -7.55 -5.52 3.69
CA ALA A 355 -7.46 -5.29 2.25
C ALA A 355 -6.91 -6.49 1.48
N GLU A 356 -5.87 -7.15 2.01
CA GLU A 356 -5.23 -8.30 1.36
C GLU A 356 -6.20 -9.44 1.08
N LEU A 357 -7.08 -9.74 2.04
CA LEU A 357 -8.05 -10.83 1.87
C LEU A 357 -9.12 -10.50 0.82
N ILE A 358 -9.51 -9.24 0.73
CA ILE A 358 -10.48 -8.79 -0.29
C ILE A 358 -9.85 -8.92 -1.68
N VAL A 359 -8.57 -8.58 -1.80
CA VAL A 359 -7.80 -8.76 -3.04
C VAL A 359 -7.68 -10.25 -3.36
N LEU A 360 -7.28 -11.09 -2.41
CA LEU A 360 -7.22 -12.54 -2.59
C LEU A 360 -8.58 -13.12 -3.03
N LYS A 361 -9.67 -12.68 -2.41
CA LYS A 361 -11.02 -13.07 -2.82
C LYS A 361 -11.31 -12.67 -4.27
N ALA A 362 -10.91 -11.45 -4.69
CA ALA A 362 -11.10 -10.99 -6.06
C ALA A 362 -10.27 -11.78 -7.06
N ASP A 363 -9.05 -12.19 -6.68
CA ASP A 363 -8.20 -13.05 -7.50
C ASP A 363 -8.83 -14.42 -7.68
N LEU A 364 -9.27 -15.04 -6.60
CA LEU A 364 -9.98 -16.34 -6.63
C LEU A 364 -11.28 -16.29 -7.43
N LEU A 365 -12.03 -15.19 -7.38
CA LEU A 365 -13.21 -14.97 -8.21
C LEU A 365 -12.82 -14.89 -9.70
N THR A 366 -11.72 -14.26 -10.01
CA THR A 366 -11.20 -14.15 -11.38
C THR A 366 -10.77 -15.52 -11.91
N GLU A 367 -10.04 -16.30 -11.12
CA GLU A 367 -9.59 -17.66 -11.45
C GLU A 367 -10.77 -18.63 -11.62
N THR A 368 -11.83 -18.46 -10.84
CA THR A 368 -13.05 -19.27 -10.96
C THR A 368 -13.99 -18.79 -12.07
N GLY A 369 -13.63 -17.71 -12.79
CA GLY A 369 -14.36 -17.20 -13.97
C GLY A 369 -15.38 -16.11 -13.64
N ASP A 370 -15.51 -15.68 -12.41
CA ASP A 370 -16.51 -14.69 -11.97
C ASP A 370 -15.94 -13.27 -11.84
N VAL A 371 -15.40 -12.78 -12.99
CA VAL A 371 -14.71 -11.49 -13.09
C VAL A 371 -15.59 -10.31 -12.63
N MET A 372 -16.90 -10.35 -12.92
CA MET A 372 -17.81 -9.26 -12.54
C MET A 372 -17.98 -9.15 -11.03
N GLN A 373 -18.04 -10.27 -10.31
CA GLN A 373 -18.11 -10.25 -8.85
C GLN A 373 -16.77 -9.82 -8.23
N ALA A 374 -15.64 -10.18 -8.83
CA ALA A 374 -14.33 -9.71 -8.41
C ALA A 374 -14.26 -8.17 -8.46
N GLU A 375 -14.66 -7.58 -9.57
CA GLU A 375 -14.71 -6.13 -9.77
C GLU A 375 -15.60 -5.44 -8.73
N THR A 376 -16.84 -5.90 -8.60
CA THR A 376 -17.79 -5.35 -7.63
C THR A 376 -17.28 -5.46 -6.19
N SER A 377 -16.56 -6.53 -5.88
CA SER A 377 -15.97 -6.75 -4.54
C SER A 377 -14.89 -5.72 -4.23
N LEU A 378 -14.01 -5.42 -5.21
CA LEU A 378 -12.95 -4.42 -5.07
C LEU A 378 -13.51 -3.00 -4.98
N GLU A 379 -14.52 -2.66 -5.79
CA GLU A 379 -15.17 -1.35 -5.74
C GLU A 379 -15.82 -1.09 -4.37
N LYS A 380 -16.58 -2.05 -3.85
CA LYS A 380 -17.17 -1.96 -2.50
C LYS A 380 -16.12 -1.87 -1.40
N ALA A 381 -14.98 -2.53 -1.58
CA ALA A 381 -13.90 -2.45 -0.61
C ALA A 381 -13.31 -1.04 -0.54
N ILE A 382 -13.08 -0.39 -1.69
CA ILE A 382 -12.59 0.98 -1.76
C ILE A 382 -13.60 1.96 -1.14
N GLU A 383 -14.90 1.76 -1.37
CA GLU A 383 -15.95 2.56 -0.75
C GLU A 383 -15.99 2.38 0.78
N LYS A 384 -15.80 1.14 1.27
CA LYS A 384 -15.79 0.81 2.70
C LYS A 384 -14.55 1.32 3.42
N TYR A 385 -13.38 1.25 2.76
CA TYR A 385 -12.09 1.65 3.30
C TYR A 385 -11.44 2.78 2.48
N PRO A 386 -12.06 3.98 2.43
CA PRO A 386 -11.61 5.08 1.56
C PRO A 386 -10.23 5.62 1.94
N MET A 387 -9.78 5.41 3.18
CA MET A 387 -8.49 5.88 3.69
C MET A 387 -7.40 4.80 3.62
N ASP A 388 -7.70 3.62 3.12
CA ASP A 388 -6.73 2.52 3.00
C ASP A 388 -5.86 2.72 1.75
N ALA A 389 -4.61 3.15 1.96
CA ALA A 389 -3.64 3.39 0.90
C ALA A 389 -3.17 2.10 0.22
N GLU A 390 -3.02 1.02 0.99
CA GLU A 390 -2.55 -0.27 0.48
C GLU A 390 -3.58 -0.89 -0.45
N LEU A 391 -4.86 -0.92 -0.03
CA LEU A 391 -5.94 -1.40 -0.88
C LEU A 391 -6.01 -0.62 -2.21
N ARG A 392 -5.92 0.71 -2.15
CA ARG A 392 -5.91 1.57 -3.34
C ARG A 392 -4.73 1.26 -4.24
N SER A 393 -3.54 1.10 -3.67
CA SER A 393 -2.32 0.81 -4.43
C SER A 393 -2.41 -0.55 -5.13
N ILE A 394 -2.89 -1.57 -4.45
CA ILE A 394 -3.06 -2.92 -5.00
C ILE A 394 -4.09 -2.89 -6.14
N VAL A 395 -5.26 -2.28 -5.92
CA VAL A 395 -6.32 -2.22 -6.95
C VAL A 395 -5.86 -1.40 -8.16
N ALA A 396 -5.21 -0.26 -7.95
CA ALA A 396 -4.69 0.55 -9.05
C ALA A 396 -3.59 -0.20 -9.83
N THR A 397 -2.67 -0.90 -9.15
CA THR A 397 -1.65 -1.75 -9.79
C THR A 397 -2.29 -2.83 -10.66
N ARG A 398 -3.33 -3.49 -10.16
CA ARG A 398 -4.08 -4.49 -10.92
C ARG A 398 -4.74 -3.88 -12.16
N ARG A 399 -5.38 -2.71 -12.03
CA ARG A 399 -5.98 -2.00 -13.18
C ARG A 399 -4.95 -1.64 -14.25
N ILE A 400 -3.75 -1.23 -13.82
CA ILE A 400 -2.63 -0.97 -14.75
C ILE A 400 -2.22 -2.24 -15.47
N ALA A 401 -2.08 -3.37 -14.77
CA ALA A 401 -1.71 -4.66 -15.35
C ALA A 401 -2.76 -5.19 -16.35
N GLU A 402 -4.05 -4.91 -16.10
CA GLU A 402 -5.17 -5.22 -16.99
C GLU A 402 -5.27 -4.26 -18.19
N GLY A 403 -4.40 -3.25 -18.27
CA GLY A 403 -4.45 -2.21 -19.31
C GLY A 403 -5.55 -1.17 -19.14
N ARG A 404 -6.25 -1.16 -18.01
CA ARG A 404 -7.34 -0.22 -17.66
C ARG A 404 -6.78 1.06 -17.02
N ILE A 405 -5.92 1.74 -17.77
CA ILE A 405 -5.10 2.86 -17.31
C ILE A 405 -5.96 4.03 -16.82
N GLU A 406 -7.06 4.34 -17.53
CA GLU A 406 -7.96 5.46 -17.19
C GLU A 406 -8.71 5.20 -15.87
N VAL A 407 -9.07 3.95 -15.59
CA VAL A 407 -9.73 3.56 -14.33
C VAL A 407 -8.73 3.64 -13.16
N ALA A 408 -7.49 3.23 -13.38
CA ALA A 408 -6.42 3.37 -12.38
C ALA A 408 -6.17 4.85 -12.06
N GLN A 409 -6.14 5.72 -13.07
CA GLN A 409 -6.01 7.17 -12.86
C GLN A 409 -7.15 7.74 -12.04
N ALA A 410 -8.39 7.45 -12.43
CA ALA A 410 -9.56 7.94 -11.71
C ALA A 410 -9.55 7.49 -10.23
N LEU A 411 -9.06 6.28 -9.94
CA LEU A 411 -8.91 5.79 -8.58
C LEU A 411 -7.88 6.59 -7.78
N LEU A 412 -6.75 6.94 -8.41
CA LEU A 412 -5.70 7.75 -7.78
C LEU A 412 -6.13 9.21 -7.62
N ASP A 413 -6.78 9.80 -8.62
CA ASP A 413 -7.30 11.18 -8.55
C ASP A 413 -8.36 11.36 -7.44
N ASN A 414 -9.12 10.31 -7.13
CA ASN A 414 -10.09 10.27 -6.05
C ASN A 414 -9.49 9.88 -4.69
N THR A 415 -8.17 9.83 -4.57
CA THR A 415 -7.51 9.58 -3.29
C THR A 415 -7.58 10.85 -2.43
N PRO A 416 -8.02 10.76 -1.16
CA PRO A 416 -8.02 11.91 -0.27
C PRO A 416 -6.63 12.52 -0.13
N ALA A 417 -6.51 13.84 -0.27
CA ALA A 417 -5.23 14.57 -0.21
C ALA A 417 -4.50 14.44 1.16
N THR A 418 -5.18 13.90 2.16
CA THR A 418 -4.60 13.62 3.50
C THR A 418 -3.79 12.34 3.55
N ILE A 419 -3.87 11.51 2.49
CA ILE A 419 -3.15 10.24 2.42
C ILE A 419 -1.87 10.49 1.63
N ASP A 420 -0.74 10.54 2.33
CA ASP A 420 0.60 10.57 1.75
C ASP A 420 1.29 9.24 2.07
N HIS A 421 1.27 8.32 1.11
CA HIS A 421 1.77 6.96 1.31
C HIS A 421 2.68 6.54 0.15
N PRO A 422 3.87 5.99 0.43
CA PRO A 422 4.86 5.70 -0.60
C PRO A 422 4.38 4.73 -1.68
N GLU A 423 3.53 3.76 -1.33
CA GLU A 423 2.96 2.81 -2.31
C GLU A 423 2.07 3.50 -3.35
N LEU A 424 1.35 4.54 -2.98
CA LEU A 424 0.53 5.30 -3.93
C LEU A 424 1.41 6.03 -4.94
N HIS A 425 2.51 6.65 -4.50
CA HIS A 425 3.47 7.28 -5.39
C HIS A 425 4.17 6.27 -6.32
N ILE A 426 4.46 5.05 -5.83
CA ILE A 426 4.96 3.98 -6.69
C ILE A 426 3.96 3.65 -7.79
N VAL A 427 2.68 3.55 -7.44
CA VAL A 427 1.62 3.23 -8.41
C VAL A 427 1.41 4.37 -9.40
N GLU A 428 1.48 5.63 -8.97
CA GLU A 428 1.46 6.78 -9.87
C GLU A 428 2.63 6.75 -10.87
N GLY A 429 3.84 6.45 -10.39
CA GLY A 429 5.00 6.27 -11.24
C GLY A 429 4.80 5.15 -12.28
N ARG A 430 4.25 4.01 -11.85
CA ARG A 430 3.89 2.90 -12.75
C ARG A 430 2.80 3.28 -13.76
N LEU A 431 1.84 4.08 -13.35
CA LEU A 431 0.77 4.58 -14.22
C LEU A 431 1.33 5.48 -15.32
N HIS A 432 2.22 6.41 -14.98
CA HIS A 432 2.89 7.26 -15.95
C HIS A 432 3.74 6.45 -16.93
N LEU A 433 4.48 5.43 -16.44
CA LEU A 433 5.21 4.50 -17.27
C LEU A 433 4.28 3.71 -18.22
N ALA A 434 3.16 3.20 -17.72
CA ALA A 434 2.20 2.46 -18.53
C ALA A 434 1.59 3.32 -19.63
N ARG A 435 1.32 4.60 -19.35
CA ARG A 435 0.88 5.58 -20.35
C ARG A 435 1.94 5.85 -21.41
N ALA A 436 3.19 6.06 -20.97
CA ALA A 436 4.31 6.28 -21.88
C ALA A 436 4.55 5.04 -22.76
N ASP A 437 4.46 3.83 -22.20
CA ASP A 437 4.56 2.58 -22.93
C ASP A 437 3.43 2.41 -23.93
N ARG A 438 2.17 2.70 -23.55
CA ARG A 438 1.01 2.64 -24.45
C ARG A 438 1.12 3.61 -25.62
N LEU A 439 1.56 4.84 -25.34
CA LEU A 439 1.80 5.83 -26.41
C LEU A 439 2.89 5.35 -27.37
N ARG A 440 4.01 4.87 -26.82
CA ARG A 440 5.12 4.35 -27.62
C ARG A 440 4.73 3.12 -28.44
N ASP A 441 3.91 2.24 -27.89
CA ASP A 441 3.41 1.06 -28.60
C ASP A 441 2.40 1.45 -29.70
N GLY A 442 1.65 2.54 -29.52
CA GLY A 442 0.69 3.03 -30.52
C GLY A 442 1.29 3.89 -31.61
N THR A 443 2.23 4.77 -31.29
CA THR A 443 2.79 5.77 -32.23
C THR A 443 4.27 5.57 -32.53
N GLY A 444 5.00 4.87 -31.69
CA GLY A 444 6.47 4.76 -31.71
C GLY A 444 7.19 5.92 -30.99
N GLU A 445 6.46 6.90 -30.49
CA GLU A 445 7.04 8.08 -29.85
C GLU A 445 7.19 7.88 -28.34
N THR A 446 8.23 8.51 -27.78
CA THR A 446 8.47 8.50 -26.34
C THR A 446 8.09 9.85 -25.76
N ASP A 447 7.13 9.87 -24.84
CA ASP A 447 6.68 11.07 -24.15
C ASP A 447 7.59 11.39 -22.95
N GLN A 448 8.43 12.43 -23.11
CA GLN A 448 9.36 12.89 -22.08
C GLN A 448 8.64 13.49 -20.87
N ILE A 449 7.43 14.05 -21.04
CA ILE A 449 6.66 14.63 -19.94
C ILE A 449 6.12 13.54 -19.04
N LEU A 450 5.56 12.47 -19.62
CA LEU A 450 5.08 11.31 -18.87
C LEU A 450 6.23 10.62 -18.12
N LEU A 451 7.38 10.43 -18.75
CA LEU A 451 8.57 9.88 -18.09
C LEU A 451 9.08 10.80 -16.97
N GLY A 452 9.10 12.11 -17.17
CA GLY A 452 9.46 13.08 -16.13
C GLY A 452 8.49 13.05 -14.95
N SER A 453 7.20 12.84 -15.19
CA SER A 453 6.19 12.66 -14.14
C SER A 453 6.42 11.35 -13.37
N ALA A 454 6.75 10.26 -14.07
CA ALA A 454 7.08 8.99 -13.43
C ALA A 454 8.29 9.11 -12.50
N ILE A 455 9.36 9.82 -12.91
CA ILE A 455 10.53 10.08 -12.05
C ILE A 455 10.10 10.79 -10.77
N LYS A 456 9.32 11.88 -10.88
CA LYS A 456 8.86 12.64 -9.71
C LYS A 456 8.06 11.79 -8.74
N SER A 457 7.17 10.93 -9.25
CA SER A 457 6.39 10.03 -8.38
C SER A 457 7.28 9.00 -7.68
N PHE A 458 8.25 8.39 -8.36
CA PHE A 458 9.19 7.46 -7.70
C PHE A 458 10.11 8.17 -6.70
N GLU A 459 10.57 9.38 -7.00
CA GLU A 459 11.36 10.19 -6.07
C GLU A 459 10.54 10.56 -4.83
N ALA A 460 9.27 10.95 -4.97
CA ALA A 460 8.38 11.21 -3.83
C ALA A 460 8.21 9.96 -2.95
N ALA A 461 8.05 8.77 -3.54
CA ALA A 461 8.02 7.53 -2.78
C ALA A 461 9.33 7.30 -1.99
N LEU A 462 10.48 7.62 -2.60
CA LEU A 462 11.81 7.46 -1.99
C LEU A 462 12.13 8.54 -0.94
N GLU A 463 11.50 9.71 -1.01
CA GLU A 463 11.58 10.73 0.04
C GLU A 463 10.91 10.24 1.32
N LEU A 464 9.77 9.54 1.20
CA LEU A 464 9.07 8.93 2.33
C LEU A 464 9.78 7.69 2.87
N ASN A 465 10.28 6.82 1.98
CA ASN A 465 11.01 5.63 2.38
C ASN A 465 12.09 5.24 1.35
N ARG A 466 13.35 5.43 1.70
CA ARG A 466 14.51 5.14 0.84
C ARG A 466 14.83 3.66 0.65
N GLU A 467 14.24 2.78 1.45
CA GLU A 467 14.47 1.33 1.39
C GLU A 467 13.48 0.61 0.46
N LEU A 468 12.70 1.33 -0.31
CA LEU A 468 11.76 0.77 -1.28
C LEU A 468 12.47 0.37 -2.58
N GLY A 469 12.94 -0.86 -2.64
CA GLY A 469 13.65 -1.41 -3.82
C GLY A 469 12.82 -1.32 -5.11
N VAL A 470 11.50 -1.47 -5.01
CA VAL A 470 10.57 -1.37 -6.14
C VAL A 470 10.51 0.05 -6.73
N ALA A 471 10.60 1.09 -5.89
CA ALA A 471 10.66 2.47 -6.35
C ALA A 471 11.99 2.77 -7.07
N TRP A 472 13.12 2.27 -6.54
CA TRP A 472 14.41 2.35 -7.21
C TRP A 472 14.42 1.63 -8.56
N LEU A 473 13.77 0.47 -8.68
CA LEU A 473 13.62 -0.25 -9.96
C LEU A 473 12.78 0.55 -10.96
N GLY A 474 11.66 1.13 -10.51
CA GLY A 474 10.83 2.01 -11.34
C GLY A 474 11.59 3.23 -11.85
N LEU A 475 12.38 3.87 -10.97
CA LEU A 475 13.23 5.00 -11.30
C LEU A 475 14.30 4.61 -12.34
N ALA A 476 15.01 3.50 -12.13
CA ALA A 476 16.01 2.98 -13.06
C ALA A 476 15.43 2.73 -14.47
N ARG A 477 14.26 2.09 -14.54
CA ARG A 477 13.55 1.86 -15.81
C ARG A 477 13.20 3.18 -16.51
N THR A 478 12.71 4.15 -15.75
CA THR A 478 12.31 5.45 -16.30
C THR A 478 13.52 6.22 -16.83
N GLN A 479 14.62 6.27 -16.06
CA GLN A 479 15.87 6.91 -16.46
C GLN A 479 16.47 6.24 -17.71
N ARG A 480 16.46 4.91 -17.80
CA ARG A 480 16.90 4.18 -19.01
C ARG A 480 16.04 4.56 -20.24
N LEU A 481 14.73 4.68 -20.09
CA LEU A 481 13.84 5.10 -21.18
C LEU A 481 14.08 6.55 -21.61
N MET A 482 14.52 7.41 -20.70
CA MET A 482 14.97 8.78 -20.99
C MET A 482 16.40 8.87 -21.53
N ARG A 483 17.09 7.73 -21.67
CA ARG A 483 18.50 7.64 -22.08
C ARG A 483 19.54 8.16 -21.07
N ASN A 484 19.15 8.34 -19.83
CA ASN A 484 20.04 8.68 -18.72
C ASN A 484 20.65 7.36 -18.16
N LEU A 485 21.56 6.75 -18.92
CA LEU A 485 21.99 5.35 -18.67
C LEU A 485 22.88 5.22 -17.42
N ASP A 486 23.66 6.22 -17.09
CA ASP A 486 24.51 6.23 -15.88
C ASP A 486 23.67 6.29 -14.61
N GLU A 487 22.70 7.22 -14.54
CA GLU A 487 21.77 7.36 -13.43
C GLU A 487 20.90 6.09 -13.27
N ALA A 488 20.47 5.51 -14.39
CA ALA A 488 19.72 4.25 -14.39
C ALA A 488 20.53 3.11 -13.76
N GLY A 489 21.85 3.06 -14.03
CA GLY A 489 22.78 2.09 -13.45
C GLY A 489 22.91 2.24 -11.94
N GLU A 490 23.02 3.47 -11.43
CA GLU A 490 23.06 3.74 -9.99
C GLU A 490 21.74 3.33 -9.28
N SER A 491 20.61 3.76 -9.84
CA SER A 491 19.29 3.42 -9.30
C SER A 491 19.07 1.90 -9.29
N LEU A 492 19.45 1.21 -10.36
CA LEU A 492 19.33 -0.23 -10.46
C LEU A 492 20.23 -0.97 -9.46
N THR A 493 21.44 -0.45 -9.20
CA THR A 493 22.34 -1.02 -8.19
C THR A 493 21.73 -0.95 -6.80
N ARG A 494 21.03 0.15 -6.47
CA ARG A 494 20.29 0.30 -5.20
C ARG A 494 19.10 -0.65 -5.14
N ALA A 495 18.32 -0.75 -6.24
CA ALA A 495 17.20 -1.68 -6.33
C ALA A 495 17.65 -3.13 -6.08
N ARG A 496 18.74 -3.59 -6.73
CA ARG A 496 19.28 -4.94 -6.57
C ARG A 496 19.79 -5.24 -5.16
N ARG A 497 20.36 -4.23 -4.48
CA ARG A 497 20.77 -4.39 -3.08
C ARG A 497 19.57 -4.64 -2.15
N LEU A 498 18.44 -3.99 -2.41
CA LEU A 498 17.25 -4.04 -1.56
C LEU A 498 16.33 -5.23 -1.87
N LEU A 499 16.17 -5.57 -3.16
CA LEU A 499 15.28 -6.65 -3.62
C LEU A 499 15.99 -8.00 -3.73
N GLY A 500 17.34 -7.99 -3.77
CA GLY A 500 18.15 -9.16 -3.98
C GLY A 500 18.84 -9.18 -5.34
N GLU A 501 20.03 -9.72 -5.37
CA GLU A 501 20.88 -9.77 -6.58
C GLU A 501 20.27 -10.64 -7.70
N THR A 502 19.47 -11.63 -7.33
CA THR A 502 18.84 -12.59 -8.25
C THR A 502 17.39 -12.23 -8.58
N ASP A 503 16.85 -11.11 -8.05
CA ASP A 503 15.49 -10.67 -8.35
C ASP A 503 15.27 -10.59 -9.87
N SER A 504 14.23 -11.29 -10.37
CA SER A 504 14.00 -11.43 -11.81
C SER A 504 13.69 -10.09 -12.50
N PRO A 505 12.82 -9.23 -12.00
CA PRO A 505 12.60 -7.88 -12.54
C PRO A 505 13.86 -7.03 -12.60
N CYS A 506 14.68 -7.03 -11.55
CA CYS A 506 15.96 -6.31 -11.53
C CYS A 506 16.95 -6.85 -12.55
N SER A 507 17.02 -8.17 -12.70
CA SER A 507 17.90 -8.83 -13.67
C SER A 507 17.48 -8.55 -15.11
N ILE A 508 16.18 -8.54 -15.39
CA ILE A 508 15.61 -8.15 -16.70
C ILE A 508 15.96 -6.69 -17.02
N GLU A 509 15.79 -5.78 -16.08
CA GLU A 509 16.10 -4.36 -16.29
C GLU A 509 17.62 -4.15 -16.47
N ALA A 510 18.47 -4.90 -15.73
CA ALA A 510 19.91 -4.90 -15.90
C ALA A 510 20.33 -5.38 -17.30
N ALA A 511 19.67 -6.41 -17.81
CA ALA A 511 19.92 -6.90 -19.16
C ALA A 511 19.54 -5.87 -20.22
N LEU A 512 18.37 -5.20 -20.06
CA LEU A 512 17.93 -4.14 -20.96
C LEU A 512 18.88 -2.93 -20.94
N LEU A 513 19.34 -2.51 -19.77
CA LEU A 513 20.32 -1.45 -19.62
C LEU A 513 21.67 -1.82 -20.27
N ALA A 514 22.12 -3.05 -20.10
CA ALA A 514 23.33 -3.56 -20.75
C ALA A 514 23.19 -3.59 -22.30
N ILE A 515 22.01 -3.94 -22.84
CA ILE A 515 21.73 -3.85 -24.28
C ILE A 515 21.80 -2.40 -24.76
N ASP A 516 21.24 -1.45 -23.99
CA ASP A 516 21.28 -0.02 -24.32
C ASP A 516 22.71 0.54 -24.27
N ASN A 517 23.56 0.03 -23.37
CA ASN A 517 25.00 0.31 -23.29
C ASN A 517 25.84 -0.49 -24.31
N ASN A 518 25.22 -1.30 -25.16
CA ASN A 518 25.87 -2.17 -26.14
C ASN A 518 26.79 -3.25 -25.54
N ASP A 519 26.59 -3.62 -24.26
CA ASP A 519 27.30 -4.72 -23.58
C ASP A 519 26.45 -6.01 -23.62
N ILE A 520 26.58 -6.71 -24.73
CA ILE A 520 25.81 -7.95 -24.99
C ILE A 520 26.21 -9.09 -24.05
N HIS A 521 27.47 -9.12 -23.61
CA HIS A 521 27.97 -10.15 -22.68
C HIS A 521 27.36 -9.96 -21.27
N ALA A 522 27.31 -8.73 -20.78
CA ALA A 522 26.64 -8.43 -19.52
C ALA A 522 25.14 -8.74 -19.61
N ALA A 523 24.49 -8.34 -20.70
CA ALA A 523 23.04 -8.62 -20.92
C ALA A 523 22.75 -10.12 -20.83
N SER A 524 23.59 -10.98 -21.49
CA SER A 524 23.42 -12.43 -21.44
C SER A 524 23.54 -12.97 -20.01
N ARG A 525 24.53 -12.52 -19.25
CA ARG A 525 24.73 -12.98 -17.85
C ARG A 525 23.54 -12.62 -16.96
N TYR A 526 22.99 -11.40 -17.10
CA TYR A 526 21.84 -10.98 -16.30
C TYR A 526 20.57 -11.78 -16.62
N ILE A 527 20.33 -12.05 -17.91
CA ILE A 527 19.15 -12.80 -18.31
C ILE A 527 19.25 -14.29 -17.97
N ASP A 528 20.47 -14.87 -18.01
CA ASP A 528 20.73 -16.23 -17.57
C ASP A 528 20.45 -16.39 -16.07
N ALA A 529 20.81 -15.38 -15.26
CA ALA A 529 20.50 -15.36 -13.83
C ALA A 529 18.99 -15.28 -13.56
N ALA A 530 18.26 -14.48 -14.34
CA ALA A 530 16.81 -14.38 -14.23
C ALA A 530 16.09 -15.69 -14.59
N GLU A 531 16.59 -16.44 -15.56
CA GLU A 531 15.98 -17.69 -16.03
C GLU A 531 16.07 -18.85 -15.03
N ILE A 532 17.06 -18.83 -14.13
CA ILE A 532 17.19 -19.82 -13.05
C ILE A 532 15.92 -19.84 -12.17
N LEU A 533 15.26 -18.70 -12.01
CA LEU A 533 14.05 -18.55 -11.21
C LEU A 533 12.75 -18.90 -11.98
N GLY A 534 12.85 -19.13 -13.28
CA GLY A 534 11.73 -19.50 -14.14
C GLY A 534 11.75 -18.80 -15.50
N SER A 535 11.08 -19.39 -16.48
CA SER A 535 10.95 -18.80 -17.80
C SER A 535 9.71 -17.88 -17.83
N SER A 536 9.87 -16.68 -18.38
CA SER A 536 8.79 -15.70 -18.54
C SER A 536 8.80 -15.08 -19.94
N GLU A 537 7.66 -14.50 -20.34
CA GLU A 537 7.52 -13.70 -21.55
C GLU A 537 8.63 -12.65 -21.68
N ALA A 538 8.91 -11.92 -20.56
CA ALA A 538 9.90 -10.87 -20.53
C ALA A 538 11.32 -11.40 -20.78
N ILE A 539 11.66 -12.57 -20.22
CA ILE A 539 12.96 -13.23 -20.46
C ILE A 539 13.12 -13.61 -21.92
N ALA A 540 12.11 -14.23 -22.54
CA ALA A 540 12.13 -14.59 -23.96
C ALA A 540 12.28 -13.34 -24.84
N TYR A 541 11.58 -12.26 -24.53
CA TYR A 541 11.69 -10.98 -25.23
C TYR A 541 13.10 -10.40 -25.17
N VAL A 542 13.72 -10.36 -23.98
CA VAL A 542 15.08 -9.81 -23.80
C VAL A 542 16.12 -10.70 -24.49
N ARG A 543 15.97 -12.03 -24.45
CA ARG A 543 16.81 -12.94 -25.24
C ARG A 543 16.73 -12.67 -26.75
N GLY A 544 15.49 -12.37 -27.23
CA GLY A 544 15.29 -11.93 -28.60
C GLY A 544 16.07 -10.66 -28.93
N ASN A 545 16.02 -9.66 -28.03
CA ASN A 545 16.78 -8.41 -28.20
C ASN A 545 18.29 -8.63 -28.21
N ILE A 546 18.80 -9.49 -27.34
CA ILE A 546 20.22 -9.88 -27.30
C ILE A 546 20.63 -10.52 -28.63
N ALA A 547 19.87 -11.51 -29.11
CA ALA A 547 20.14 -12.20 -30.37
C ALA A 547 20.09 -11.24 -31.57
N ALA A 548 19.08 -10.36 -31.63
CA ALA A 548 18.96 -9.35 -32.68
C ALA A 548 20.15 -8.39 -32.71
N LYS A 549 20.59 -7.92 -31.54
CA LYS A 549 21.78 -7.05 -31.40
C LYS A 549 23.08 -7.76 -31.80
N SER A 550 23.17 -9.07 -31.58
CA SER A 550 24.29 -9.90 -32.00
C SER A 550 24.28 -10.23 -33.50
N GLY A 551 23.25 -9.83 -34.24
CA GLY A 551 23.07 -10.15 -35.65
C GLY A 551 22.52 -11.57 -35.92
N ASP A 552 22.21 -12.35 -34.88
CA ASP A 552 21.60 -13.69 -35.04
C ASP A 552 20.07 -13.53 -35.14
N TYR A 553 19.65 -13.06 -36.29
CA TYR A 553 18.22 -12.80 -36.56
C TYR A 553 17.38 -14.08 -36.52
N ALA A 554 17.92 -15.23 -36.90
CA ALA A 554 17.18 -16.50 -36.85
C ALA A 554 16.84 -16.89 -35.40
N ARG A 555 17.80 -16.78 -34.48
CA ARG A 555 17.59 -17.01 -33.06
C ARG A 555 16.65 -15.94 -32.45
N ALA A 556 16.80 -14.69 -32.87
CA ALA A 556 15.91 -13.61 -32.42
C ALA A 556 14.44 -13.89 -32.77
N VAL A 557 14.17 -14.32 -34.01
CA VAL A 557 12.82 -14.73 -34.50
C VAL A 557 12.24 -15.84 -33.62
N ALA A 558 13.06 -16.86 -33.27
CA ALA A 558 12.60 -17.95 -32.39
C ALA A 558 12.18 -17.42 -31.01
N MET A 559 13.02 -16.58 -30.38
CA MET A 559 12.74 -16.02 -29.04
C MET A 559 11.52 -15.09 -29.05
N TYR A 560 11.37 -14.22 -30.06
CA TYR A 560 10.17 -13.39 -30.17
C TYR A 560 8.91 -14.24 -30.47
N THR A 561 9.06 -15.36 -31.17
CA THR A 561 7.95 -16.30 -31.36
C THR A 561 7.50 -16.91 -30.04
N ASP A 562 8.43 -17.26 -29.17
CA ASP A 562 8.10 -17.78 -27.83
C ASP A 562 7.46 -16.70 -26.95
N THR A 563 7.92 -15.45 -27.03
CA THR A 563 7.25 -14.29 -26.41
C THR A 563 5.80 -14.17 -26.91
N LEU A 564 5.58 -14.23 -28.23
CA LEU A 564 4.27 -14.05 -28.84
C LEU A 564 3.32 -15.25 -28.65
N LYS A 565 3.83 -16.45 -28.33
CA LYS A 565 2.99 -17.57 -27.86
C LYS A 565 2.38 -17.30 -26.50
N GLN A 566 3.15 -16.67 -25.60
CA GLN A 566 2.68 -16.32 -24.26
C GLN A 566 1.79 -15.06 -24.30
N ASN A 567 2.20 -14.05 -25.10
CA ASN A 567 1.43 -12.81 -25.28
C ASN A 567 1.29 -12.45 -26.75
N PRO A 568 0.21 -12.89 -27.40
CA PRO A 568 -0.03 -12.60 -28.83
C PRO A 568 -0.17 -11.11 -29.17
N LYS A 569 -0.42 -10.24 -28.18
CA LYS A 569 -0.58 -8.79 -28.34
C LYS A 569 0.69 -7.99 -28.03
N HIS A 570 1.83 -8.64 -27.82
CA HIS A 570 3.09 -7.96 -27.50
C HIS A 570 3.63 -7.21 -28.73
N ILE A 571 3.31 -5.91 -28.83
CA ILE A 571 3.61 -5.06 -30.00
C ILE A 571 5.12 -5.00 -30.28
N ARG A 572 5.95 -4.74 -29.28
CA ARG A 572 7.42 -4.60 -29.46
C ARG A 572 8.08 -5.89 -29.91
N ALA A 573 7.67 -7.05 -29.38
CA ALA A 573 8.23 -8.34 -29.80
C ALA A 573 7.90 -8.61 -31.28
N ARG A 574 6.68 -8.32 -31.70
CA ARG A 574 6.25 -8.46 -33.07
C ARG A 574 6.98 -7.49 -34.00
N LEU A 575 7.13 -6.22 -33.61
CA LEU A 575 7.86 -5.20 -34.37
C LEU A 575 9.33 -5.60 -34.57
N ASN A 576 9.97 -6.06 -33.50
CA ASN A 576 11.36 -6.53 -33.57
C ASN A 576 11.48 -7.79 -34.43
N ARG A 577 10.48 -8.70 -34.41
CA ARG A 577 10.44 -9.88 -35.27
C ARG A 577 10.30 -9.51 -36.72
N VAL A 578 9.45 -8.53 -37.09
CA VAL A 578 9.37 -7.97 -38.44
C VAL A 578 10.74 -7.48 -38.89
N SER A 579 11.44 -6.73 -38.06
CA SER A 579 12.79 -6.22 -38.37
C SER A 579 13.79 -7.37 -38.63
N CYS A 580 13.71 -8.45 -37.83
CA CYS A 580 14.53 -9.65 -38.03
C CYS A 580 14.17 -10.41 -39.31
N TYR A 581 12.89 -10.55 -39.66
CA TYR A 581 12.45 -11.16 -40.91
C TYR A 581 12.96 -10.38 -42.13
N LEU A 582 12.89 -9.03 -42.07
CA LEU A 582 13.48 -8.18 -43.14
C LEU A 582 15.01 -8.38 -43.21
N GLY A 583 15.68 -8.52 -42.10
CA GLY A 583 17.13 -8.82 -42.06
C GLY A 583 17.48 -10.19 -42.63
N LEU A 584 16.58 -11.17 -42.51
CA LEU A 584 16.69 -12.52 -43.11
C LEU A 584 16.20 -12.59 -44.54
N ASN A 585 15.76 -11.47 -45.14
CA ASN A 585 15.12 -11.38 -46.45
C ASN A 585 13.82 -12.22 -46.59
N GLN A 586 13.12 -12.43 -45.46
CA GLN A 586 11.84 -13.12 -45.37
C GLN A 586 10.70 -12.09 -45.44
N ALA A 587 10.45 -11.54 -46.63
CA ALA A 587 9.57 -10.39 -46.78
C ALA A 587 8.08 -10.74 -46.59
N LEU A 588 7.66 -11.98 -46.88
CA LEU A 588 6.27 -12.41 -46.68
C LEU A 588 5.91 -12.46 -45.20
N GLU A 589 6.73 -13.12 -44.40
CA GLU A 589 6.56 -13.24 -42.94
C GLU A 589 6.63 -11.86 -42.26
N ALA A 590 7.50 -10.99 -42.78
CA ALA A 590 7.59 -9.61 -42.29
C ALA A 590 6.29 -8.83 -42.53
N LYS A 591 5.70 -8.98 -43.74
CA LYS A 591 4.43 -8.35 -44.10
C LYS A 591 3.27 -8.86 -43.24
N GLU A 592 3.16 -10.19 -43.09
CA GLU A 592 2.11 -10.82 -42.25
C GLU A 592 2.15 -10.31 -40.82
N ASP A 593 3.33 -10.25 -40.20
CA ASP A 593 3.49 -9.69 -38.84
C ASP A 593 3.19 -8.20 -38.80
N ALA A 594 3.57 -7.42 -39.82
CA ALA A 594 3.27 -6.00 -39.88
C ALA A 594 1.75 -5.74 -40.05
N ASP A 595 1.03 -6.57 -40.80
CA ASP A 595 -0.42 -6.49 -40.93
C ASP A 595 -1.12 -6.76 -39.58
N VAL A 596 -0.65 -7.76 -38.82
CA VAL A 596 -1.14 -8.00 -37.46
C VAL A 596 -0.81 -6.80 -36.53
N LEU A 597 0.40 -6.23 -36.60
CA LEU A 597 0.75 -5.03 -35.85
C LEU A 597 -0.20 -3.87 -36.12
N LEU A 598 -0.49 -3.61 -37.39
CA LEU A 598 -1.36 -2.50 -37.80
C LEU A 598 -2.83 -2.74 -37.44
N SER A 599 -3.23 -4.00 -37.26
CA SER A 599 -4.54 -4.32 -36.68
C SER A 599 -4.63 -3.97 -35.20
N LEU A 600 -3.51 -4.03 -34.46
CA LEU A 600 -3.40 -3.71 -33.01
C LEU A 600 -3.11 -2.23 -32.78
N ALA A 601 -2.26 -1.62 -33.60
CA ALA A 601 -1.80 -0.25 -33.53
C ALA A 601 -1.78 0.38 -34.93
N PRO A 602 -2.92 0.87 -35.44
CA PRO A 602 -3.06 1.37 -36.83
C PRO A 602 -2.15 2.56 -37.16
N ASP A 603 -1.83 3.38 -36.16
CA ASP A 603 -1.04 4.61 -36.32
C ASP A 603 0.48 4.41 -36.09
N LEU A 604 0.92 3.17 -35.89
CA LEU A 604 2.33 2.87 -35.60
C LEU A 604 3.17 3.02 -36.88
N LYS A 605 3.74 4.21 -37.11
CA LYS A 605 4.47 4.58 -38.33
C LYS A 605 5.65 3.67 -38.63
N VAL A 606 6.32 3.15 -37.61
CA VAL A 606 7.43 2.20 -37.78
C VAL A 606 6.93 0.87 -38.40
N ALA A 607 5.72 0.43 -38.03
CA ALA A 607 5.12 -0.77 -38.60
C ALA A 607 4.63 -0.51 -40.03
N ILE A 608 4.06 0.67 -40.33
CA ILE A 608 3.66 1.09 -41.67
C ILE A 608 4.89 1.09 -42.61
N PHE A 609 6.00 1.71 -42.13
CA PHE A 609 7.26 1.70 -42.87
C PHE A 609 7.78 0.27 -43.12
N ALA A 610 7.77 -0.58 -42.09
CA ALA A 610 8.25 -1.95 -42.18
C ALA A 610 7.38 -2.79 -43.16
N ARG A 611 6.04 -2.57 -43.20
CA ARG A 611 5.15 -3.19 -44.18
C ARG A 611 5.46 -2.69 -45.56
N GLY A 612 5.63 -1.39 -45.77
CA GLY A 612 6.03 -0.81 -47.04
C GLY A 612 7.39 -1.35 -47.53
N ASP A 613 8.38 -1.56 -46.62
CA ASP A 613 9.65 -2.22 -46.99
C ASP A 613 9.43 -3.67 -47.42
N ALA A 614 8.63 -4.44 -46.69
CA ALA A 614 8.30 -5.82 -47.05
C ALA A 614 7.59 -5.90 -48.43
N GLN A 615 6.62 -5.02 -48.66
CA GLN A 615 5.89 -4.94 -49.93
C GLN A 615 6.80 -4.55 -51.09
N THR A 616 7.77 -3.63 -50.90
CA THR A 616 8.75 -3.32 -51.95
C THR A 616 9.57 -4.53 -52.34
N ARG A 617 9.97 -5.38 -51.39
CA ARG A 617 10.72 -6.65 -51.64
C ARG A 617 9.84 -7.73 -52.31
N LEU A 618 8.53 -7.69 -52.05
CA LEU A 618 7.54 -8.58 -52.68
C LEU A 618 7.03 -8.07 -54.03
N ALA A 619 7.53 -6.94 -54.52
CA ALA A 619 7.08 -6.24 -55.72
C ALA A 619 5.59 -5.82 -55.69
N GLU A 620 5.01 -5.60 -54.50
CA GLU A 620 3.67 -5.05 -54.28
C GLU A 620 3.70 -3.50 -54.28
N TRP A 621 4.07 -2.91 -55.44
CA TRP A 621 4.48 -1.51 -55.53
C TRP A 621 3.41 -0.47 -55.16
N GLU A 622 2.13 -0.72 -55.52
CA GLU A 622 1.06 0.21 -55.18
C GLU A 622 0.82 0.27 -53.67
N GLY A 623 0.74 -0.88 -52.99
CA GLY A 623 0.60 -0.95 -51.51
C GLY A 623 1.79 -0.31 -50.81
N ALA A 624 3.02 -0.64 -51.25
CA ALA A 624 4.23 -0.05 -50.70
C ALA A 624 4.24 1.49 -50.83
N LYS A 625 3.83 2.02 -52.00
CA LYS A 625 3.74 3.45 -52.24
C LYS A 625 2.77 4.14 -51.26
N GLU A 626 1.58 3.53 -51.04
CA GLU A 626 0.59 4.07 -50.12
C GLU A 626 1.15 4.15 -48.68
N ASP A 627 1.72 3.06 -48.18
CA ASP A 627 2.33 3.01 -46.88
C ASP A 627 3.47 4.04 -46.70
N LEU A 628 4.36 4.12 -47.69
CA LEU A 628 5.49 5.06 -47.64
C LEU A 628 5.06 6.53 -47.68
N LEU A 629 3.97 6.85 -48.41
CA LEU A 629 3.40 8.20 -48.39
C LEU A 629 2.84 8.56 -47.02
N VAL A 630 2.13 7.64 -46.35
CA VAL A 630 1.64 7.86 -44.97
C VAL A 630 2.81 8.12 -43.99
N VAL A 631 3.91 7.42 -44.15
CA VAL A 631 5.11 7.68 -43.31
C VAL A 631 5.70 9.04 -43.60
N LEU A 632 5.74 9.47 -44.86
CA LEU A 632 6.32 10.73 -45.29
C LEU A 632 5.44 11.97 -44.96
N GLU A 633 4.14 11.78 -44.73
CA GLU A 633 3.27 12.87 -44.22
C GLU A 633 3.75 13.39 -42.88
N ASP A 634 4.13 12.49 -41.94
CA ASP A 634 4.60 12.86 -40.61
C ASP A 634 6.12 13.08 -40.57
N ALA A 635 6.87 12.31 -41.37
CA ALA A 635 8.33 12.35 -41.42
C ALA A 635 8.86 12.67 -42.81
N PRO A 636 8.71 13.91 -43.35
CA PRO A 636 9.07 14.27 -44.72
C PRO A 636 10.56 14.05 -45.07
N HIS A 637 11.41 14.04 -44.02
CA HIS A 637 12.86 13.86 -44.16
C HIS A 637 13.34 12.42 -43.90
N HIS A 638 12.45 11.45 -43.95
CA HIS A 638 12.81 10.04 -43.74
C HIS A 638 13.47 9.46 -45.02
N TYR A 639 14.81 9.65 -45.16
CA TYR A 639 15.54 9.34 -46.39
C TYR A 639 15.36 7.88 -46.90
N LYS A 640 15.21 6.88 -45.98
CA LYS A 640 14.94 5.49 -46.38
C LYS A 640 13.56 5.32 -47.02
N ALA A 641 12.53 6.01 -46.47
CA ALA A 641 11.20 5.98 -47.06
C ALA A 641 11.16 6.68 -48.40
N LEU A 642 11.83 7.83 -48.54
CA LEU A 642 11.98 8.55 -49.79
C LEU A 642 12.63 7.67 -50.87
N THR A 643 13.70 6.95 -50.54
CA THR A 643 14.39 6.05 -51.49
C THR A 643 13.51 4.90 -51.95
N LYS A 644 12.76 4.29 -51.00
CA LYS A 644 11.82 3.20 -51.35
C LYS A 644 10.62 3.68 -52.13
N LEU A 645 10.10 4.87 -51.80
CA LEU A 645 9.03 5.49 -52.61
C LEU A 645 9.47 5.75 -54.02
N ALA A 646 10.70 6.19 -54.24
CA ALA A 646 11.28 6.37 -55.57
C ALA A 646 11.40 5.04 -56.30
N ALA A 647 11.84 3.96 -55.66
CA ALA A 647 11.85 2.61 -56.21
C ALA A 647 10.46 2.17 -56.64
N CYS A 648 9.41 2.47 -55.84
CA CYS A 648 8.02 2.20 -56.24
C CYS A 648 7.62 2.99 -57.47
N TYR A 649 7.95 4.28 -57.55
CA TYR A 649 7.63 5.07 -58.77
C TYR A 649 8.34 4.56 -60.02
N LEU A 650 9.59 4.15 -59.90
CA LEU A 650 10.33 3.55 -61.02
C LEU A 650 9.69 2.23 -61.48
N ALA A 651 9.35 1.37 -60.54
CA ALA A 651 8.72 0.08 -60.88
C ALA A 651 7.30 0.24 -61.45
N LEU A 652 6.60 1.32 -61.09
CA LEU A 652 5.26 1.67 -61.61
C LEU A 652 5.33 2.47 -62.95
N ASP A 653 6.50 2.57 -63.57
CA ASP A 653 6.75 3.32 -64.82
C ASP A 653 6.40 4.81 -64.73
N ARG A 654 6.76 5.43 -63.56
CA ARG A 654 6.54 6.88 -63.28
C ARG A 654 7.85 7.58 -62.88
N PRO A 655 8.89 7.55 -63.73
CA PRO A 655 10.22 8.01 -63.40
C PRO A 655 10.27 9.52 -63.01
N GLU A 656 9.39 10.35 -63.59
CA GLU A 656 9.34 11.78 -63.27
C GLU A 656 8.96 12.05 -61.80
N ARG A 657 8.19 11.14 -61.16
CA ARG A 657 7.80 11.23 -59.76
C ARG A 657 8.90 10.74 -58.80
N ALA A 658 9.85 9.96 -59.30
CA ALA A 658 10.96 9.43 -58.51
C ALA A 658 12.06 10.46 -58.25
N GLU A 659 12.24 11.45 -59.14
CA GLU A 659 13.35 12.41 -59.07
C GLU A 659 13.40 13.21 -57.77
N GLY A 660 12.26 13.82 -57.36
CA GLY A 660 12.19 14.62 -56.15
C GLY A 660 12.56 13.82 -54.91
N PRO A 661 11.91 12.70 -54.62
CA PRO A 661 12.24 11.84 -53.47
C PRO A 661 13.69 11.38 -53.45
N ILE A 662 14.27 10.95 -54.60
CA ILE A 662 15.67 10.48 -54.63
C ILE A 662 16.64 11.61 -54.31
N ASN A 663 16.47 12.80 -54.96
CA ASN A 663 17.35 13.94 -54.72
C ASN A 663 17.29 14.42 -53.26
N GLU A 664 16.09 14.41 -52.67
CA GLU A 664 15.94 14.75 -51.25
C GLU A 664 16.59 13.68 -50.33
N ALA A 665 16.44 12.40 -50.67
CA ALA A 665 17.10 11.31 -49.92
C ALA A 665 18.63 11.48 -49.93
N LEU A 666 19.22 11.77 -51.10
CA LEU A 666 20.66 12.02 -51.24
C LEU A 666 21.14 13.31 -50.58
N ARG A 667 20.29 14.33 -50.55
CA ARG A 667 20.58 15.57 -49.80
C ARG A 667 20.66 15.29 -48.30
N LEU A 668 19.78 14.44 -47.76
CA LEU A 668 19.71 14.10 -46.34
C LEU A 668 20.78 13.07 -45.94
N ALA A 669 21.07 12.13 -46.82
CA ALA A 669 22.02 11.05 -46.54
C ALA A 669 22.91 10.80 -47.79
N PRO A 670 23.96 11.62 -48.02
CA PRO A 670 24.87 11.50 -49.18
C PRO A 670 25.59 10.16 -49.27
N ASP A 671 25.79 9.47 -48.16
CA ASP A 671 26.49 8.16 -48.12
C ASP A 671 25.53 6.96 -48.22
N PHE A 672 24.23 7.19 -48.50
CA PHE A 672 23.26 6.09 -48.59
C PHE A 672 23.29 5.45 -49.96
N ALA A 673 24.00 4.34 -50.09
CA ALA A 673 24.26 3.62 -51.35
C ALA A 673 22.97 3.28 -52.14
N GLU A 674 21.90 2.86 -51.47
CA GLU A 674 20.62 2.52 -52.10
C GLU A 674 20.02 3.74 -52.83
N ALA A 675 20.11 4.96 -52.30
CA ALA A 675 19.59 6.16 -52.97
C ALA A 675 20.37 6.47 -54.25
N TRP A 676 21.72 6.32 -54.25
CA TRP A 676 22.55 6.40 -55.43
C TRP A 676 22.14 5.35 -56.46
N ASN A 677 21.93 4.11 -56.05
CA ASN A 677 21.47 3.05 -56.94
C ASN A 677 20.12 3.38 -57.58
N GLN A 678 19.14 3.85 -56.80
CA GLN A 678 17.83 4.23 -57.33
C GLN A 678 17.91 5.43 -58.30
N ARG A 679 18.82 6.40 -58.08
CA ARG A 679 19.02 7.48 -59.01
C ARG A 679 19.72 7.02 -60.31
N GLY A 680 20.65 6.11 -60.18
CA GLY A 680 21.23 5.38 -61.34
C GLY A 680 20.18 4.70 -62.20
N LEU A 681 19.22 4.00 -61.55
CA LEU A 681 18.08 3.37 -62.27
C LEU A 681 17.14 4.40 -62.91
N LEU A 682 16.90 5.55 -62.24
CA LEU A 682 16.15 6.68 -62.82
C LEU A 682 16.83 7.23 -64.06
N TYR A 683 18.16 7.41 -64.03
CA TYR A 683 18.90 7.90 -65.20
C TYR A 683 18.94 6.87 -66.32
N LEU A 684 18.94 5.57 -66.05
CA LEU A 684 18.74 4.53 -67.06
C LEU A 684 17.36 4.64 -67.72
N ALA A 685 16.31 4.85 -66.93
CA ALA A 685 14.96 5.03 -67.46
C ALA A 685 14.85 6.28 -68.37
N TRP A 686 15.70 7.25 -68.18
CA TRP A 686 15.82 8.45 -69.03
C TRP A 686 16.89 8.35 -70.12
N GLU A 687 17.48 7.18 -70.32
CA GLU A 687 18.54 6.92 -71.29
C GLU A 687 19.82 7.76 -71.03
N LYS A 688 20.02 8.31 -69.82
CA LYS A 688 21.20 9.09 -69.42
C LYS A 688 22.30 8.18 -68.89
N ILE A 689 22.89 7.37 -69.75
CA ILE A 689 23.70 6.22 -69.32
C ILE A 689 24.99 6.63 -68.58
N GLU A 690 25.64 7.71 -68.96
CA GLU A 690 26.87 8.22 -68.31
C GLU A 690 26.57 8.68 -66.86
N ALA A 691 25.44 9.40 -66.70
CA ALA A 691 24.99 9.80 -65.36
C ALA A 691 24.61 8.59 -64.50
N ALA A 692 23.96 7.59 -65.10
CA ALA A 692 23.62 6.35 -64.43
C ALA A 692 24.87 5.60 -63.92
N LEU A 693 25.92 5.49 -64.78
CA LEU A 693 27.17 4.84 -64.40
C LEU A 693 27.84 5.59 -63.22
N SER A 694 27.91 6.90 -63.29
CA SER A 694 28.47 7.74 -62.21
C SER A 694 27.78 7.48 -60.86
N ASP A 695 26.46 7.34 -60.88
CA ASP A 695 25.66 7.09 -59.68
C ASP A 695 25.81 5.64 -59.18
N PHE A 696 25.84 4.64 -60.06
CA PHE A 696 26.12 3.25 -59.63
C PHE A 696 27.54 3.11 -59.03
N GLU A 697 28.53 3.77 -59.60
CA GLU A 697 29.87 3.83 -59.00
C GLU A 697 29.89 4.57 -57.67
N ALA A 698 29.09 5.63 -57.49
CA ALA A 698 28.90 6.29 -56.24
C ALA A 698 28.27 5.37 -55.21
N ALA A 699 27.26 4.60 -55.58
CA ALA A 699 26.65 3.57 -54.72
C ALA A 699 27.68 2.53 -54.27
N VAL A 700 28.52 2.03 -55.19
CA VAL A 700 29.58 1.07 -54.87
C VAL A 700 30.68 1.66 -53.99
N ARG A 701 30.97 2.96 -54.14
CA ARG A 701 31.93 3.68 -53.24
C ARG A 701 31.32 3.85 -51.82
N ALA A 702 30.03 4.15 -51.72
CA ALA A 702 29.32 4.28 -50.44
C ALA A 702 29.16 2.94 -49.74
N ASP A 703 28.82 1.88 -50.48
CA ASP A 703 28.74 0.50 -49.95
C ASP A 703 29.36 -0.49 -50.95
N GLY A 704 30.58 -0.94 -50.65
CA GLY A 704 31.27 -1.91 -51.47
C GLY A 704 30.57 -3.26 -51.55
N SER A 705 29.58 -3.57 -50.75
CA SER A 705 28.79 -4.79 -50.76
C SER A 705 27.49 -4.66 -51.55
N HIS A 706 27.20 -3.48 -52.14
CA HIS A 706 25.97 -3.24 -52.87
C HIS A 706 25.95 -3.98 -54.23
N LEU A 707 25.42 -5.21 -54.23
CA LEU A 707 25.46 -6.15 -55.36
C LEU A 707 24.86 -5.59 -56.65
N GLN A 708 23.62 -5.02 -56.51
CA GLN A 708 22.87 -4.52 -57.68
C GLN A 708 23.59 -3.35 -58.40
N ALA A 709 24.07 -2.39 -57.62
CA ALA A 709 24.79 -1.25 -58.20
C ALA A 709 26.08 -1.68 -58.89
N ARG A 710 26.82 -2.63 -58.32
CA ARG A 710 28.03 -3.22 -58.90
C ARG A 710 27.72 -3.98 -60.19
N GLU A 711 26.61 -4.73 -60.21
CA GLU A 711 26.15 -5.44 -61.38
C GLU A 711 25.78 -4.47 -62.51
N GLN A 712 25.02 -3.42 -62.21
CA GLN A 712 24.63 -2.41 -63.19
C GLN A 712 25.84 -1.66 -63.76
N ALA A 713 26.77 -1.23 -62.90
CA ALA A 713 27.99 -0.57 -63.35
C ALA A 713 28.84 -1.49 -64.29
N ALA A 714 29.01 -2.75 -63.88
CA ALA A 714 29.74 -3.74 -64.70
C ALA A 714 29.05 -4.02 -66.04
N ALA A 715 27.71 -4.06 -66.06
CA ALA A 715 26.93 -4.24 -67.28
C ALA A 715 27.08 -3.05 -68.23
N ILE A 716 27.06 -1.81 -67.71
CA ILE A 716 27.27 -0.60 -68.50
C ILE A 716 28.69 -0.60 -69.08
N HIS A 717 29.71 -0.84 -68.29
CA HIS A 717 31.09 -0.95 -68.78
C HIS A 717 31.26 -2.02 -69.86
N HIS A 718 30.59 -3.16 -69.70
CA HIS A 718 30.62 -4.21 -70.69
C HIS A 718 29.98 -3.76 -72.03
N ASN A 719 28.87 -3.05 -71.97
CA ASN A 719 28.16 -2.56 -73.18
C ASN A 719 28.90 -1.44 -73.88
N PHE A 720 29.80 -0.72 -73.21
CA PHE A 720 30.66 0.32 -73.78
C PHE A 720 32.07 -0.20 -74.13
N ASP A 721 32.28 -1.47 -74.17
CA ASP A 721 33.54 -2.14 -74.47
C ASP A 721 34.68 -1.77 -73.49
N ASN A 722 34.38 -1.24 -72.33
CA ASN A 722 35.33 -0.97 -71.24
C ASN A 722 35.63 -2.31 -70.50
N LEU A 723 36.26 -3.23 -71.19
CA LEU A 723 36.36 -4.62 -70.79
C LEU A 723 37.12 -4.80 -69.48
N GLU A 724 38.21 -4.00 -69.21
CA GLU A 724 38.92 -4.08 -67.94
C GLU A 724 38.06 -3.71 -66.72
N GLN A 725 37.34 -2.60 -66.81
CA GLN A 725 36.39 -2.16 -65.75
C GLN A 725 35.22 -3.12 -65.59
N ALA A 726 34.68 -3.63 -66.71
CA ALA A 726 33.64 -4.65 -66.68
C ALA A 726 34.11 -5.92 -65.97
N MET A 727 35.30 -6.44 -66.28
CA MET A 727 35.86 -7.61 -65.61
C MET A 727 36.11 -7.37 -64.13
N ALA A 728 36.64 -6.21 -63.73
CA ALA A 728 36.82 -5.85 -62.31
C ALA A 728 35.47 -5.83 -61.60
N GLY A 729 34.43 -5.23 -62.20
CA GLY A 729 33.05 -5.22 -61.68
C GLY A 729 32.47 -6.62 -61.51
N TRP A 730 32.52 -7.46 -62.58
CA TRP A 730 31.99 -8.85 -62.52
C TRP A 730 32.75 -9.72 -61.51
N ARG A 731 34.07 -9.57 -61.36
CA ARG A 731 34.83 -10.25 -60.31
C ARG A 731 34.38 -9.80 -58.92
N GLY A 732 34.11 -8.49 -58.74
CA GLY A 732 33.54 -7.96 -57.53
C GLY A 732 32.13 -8.49 -57.22
N VAL A 733 31.28 -8.69 -58.23
CA VAL A 733 29.97 -9.35 -58.06
C VAL A 733 30.17 -10.80 -57.60
N LEU A 734 31.08 -11.56 -58.24
CA LEU A 734 31.36 -12.95 -57.88
C LEU A 734 32.07 -13.13 -56.51
N ALA A 735 32.75 -12.11 -56.03
CA ALA A 735 33.30 -12.09 -54.70
C ALA A 735 32.20 -11.96 -53.61
N LEU A 736 31.10 -11.27 -53.95
CA LEU A 736 29.94 -11.12 -53.06
C LEU A 736 28.97 -12.31 -53.18
N ASP A 737 28.71 -12.76 -54.43
CA ASP A 737 27.89 -13.92 -54.73
C ASP A 737 28.64 -14.88 -55.70
N PRO A 738 29.34 -15.88 -55.16
CA PRO A 738 30.10 -16.86 -55.99
C PRO A 738 29.25 -17.65 -56.96
N ASN A 739 27.92 -17.72 -56.72
CA ASN A 739 27.02 -18.50 -57.58
C ASN A 739 26.28 -17.65 -58.62
N HIS A 740 26.57 -16.36 -58.73
CA HIS A 740 25.93 -15.45 -59.66
C HIS A 740 26.16 -15.83 -61.13
N ALA A 741 25.19 -16.50 -61.73
CA ALA A 741 25.32 -17.10 -63.07
C ALA A 741 25.61 -16.07 -64.16
N VAL A 742 24.91 -14.90 -64.11
CA VAL A 742 25.09 -13.81 -65.10
C VAL A 742 26.49 -13.23 -65.02
N ALA A 743 26.98 -12.95 -63.84
CA ALA A 743 28.31 -12.40 -63.64
C ALA A 743 29.44 -13.35 -64.14
N ARG A 744 29.29 -14.65 -63.87
CA ARG A 744 30.22 -15.70 -64.37
C ARG A 744 30.23 -15.72 -65.88
N ARG A 745 29.08 -15.74 -66.51
CA ARG A 745 28.93 -15.76 -67.99
C ARG A 745 29.53 -14.49 -68.62
N ARG A 746 29.19 -13.32 -68.05
CA ARG A 746 29.64 -12.01 -68.56
C ARG A 746 31.17 -11.86 -68.40
N LEU A 747 31.75 -12.30 -67.29
CA LEU A 747 33.19 -12.31 -67.08
C LEU A 747 33.94 -13.15 -68.15
N GLN A 748 33.44 -14.36 -68.44
CA GLN A 748 33.98 -15.20 -69.51
C GLN A 748 33.90 -14.55 -70.92
N GLN A 749 32.82 -13.87 -71.20
CA GLN A 749 32.66 -13.09 -72.45
C GLN A 749 33.72 -11.99 -72.58
N CYS A 750 33.92 -11.19 -71.46
CA CYS A 750 34.96 -10.16 -71.45
C CYS A 750 36.37 -10.73 -71.65
N GLU A 751 36.69 -11.86 -70.99
CA GLU A 751 38.00 -12.53 -71.13
C GLU A 751 38.22 -13.05 -72.55
N GLN A 752 37.20 -13.56 -73.17
CA GLN A 752 37.27 -13.99 -74.58
C GLN A 752 37.51 -12.80 -75.52
N LEU A 753 36.77 -11.71 -75.34
CA LEU A 753 36.89 -10.50 -76.18
C LEU A 753 38.30 -9.91 -76.08
N LEU A 754 38.85 -9.85 -74.86
CA LEU A 754 40.19 -9.32 -74.58
C LEU A 754 41.33 -10.21 -75.11
N SER A 755 41.07 -11.52 -75.29
CA SER A 755 41.99 -12.46 -75.90
C SER A 755 41.99 -12.42 -77.39
N THR A 756 40.98 -11.83 -78.06
CA THR A 756 40.82 -11.72 -79.48
C THR A 756 41.20 -10.34 -80.04
N THR A 757 41.34 -9.35 -79.19
CA THR A 757 41.90 -8.03 -79.43
C THR A 757 43.39 -8.01 -79.14
#